data_4177f1d16d081f84945dc36f0c3ee2ce
#
_entry.id   4177f1d16d081f84945dc36f0c3ee2ce
#
_cell.length_a   1.000
_cell.length_b   1.000
_cell.length_c   1.000
_cell.angle_alpha   90.00
_cell.angle_beta   90.00
_cell.angle_gamma   90.00
#
_symmetry.space_group_name_H-M   'P 1'
#
loop_
_entity.id
_entity.type
_entity.pdbx_description
1 polymer ?
#
loop_
_entity_poly.entity_id
_entity_poly.type
_entity_poly.pdbx_seq_one_letter_code
_entity_poly.pdbx_strand_id
1 'polypeptide(L)'
;MGSSMAENHPVGFQWVIEAREKNGAKIIHVDPRFNRTSAMSDYWLPLRAGSDIVFLGALINYTISNDRYFRDYVVPYTNAATILREDFRDTEDLGGLFSGWDAEKKRYDSKTWLYEGAKPTAQPGMHGARGGQGKDRGGEAQELHEPHRDETLQHPRCVFQVLKRHFARYTPEMVEQACGIAKERFLEVADIFTSASGREKTGAICYAVGWTQHSSGVQIIRAAAILQLLLGNIGRPGGGIMALRGHASIQGSTDIPTLYDILPGYLPMPMHNPEGDSSLAEWCELHKSPKGWWFNIDKYIVSLLKAYYGDAATKENDFGFQWLPRLTGDHSHFGYWLDMADGKLEGLFVMGQNPAVGAPNARLERKALAKLKWLVVRDLVEIETATFWLDSPEIASGELRTDDIETEVFLFPAASHVEKAGTFTNTQRLLQWREQAVEPPGDARSELHFIYHLGRLLKEKATDSPRDAGLRALTWDYPTHGAIEEPDPEAVLREIHGRSDAGPIKHFGELKNDGSTSCGCWIYSGVFDGENKANGRAPHGKYGHGWGYAWPMDRRILYNRASAAPDGTPWSERKKLVWWDEAKGDWAGDDVADFTKKKRPDAKGDSDKGGDEALPGDAPFIMHPDGVGWLYVPSGLKDGPLPAHYEPLESNLGNDLYPNQLANPAADRKERADNAYATSPDARFPYILTTYRLTEHHTAGGMSRTLAHLAELQPELFAEISPELASEVGVKNGDCVIVSTARGEIEARALVTGRMPSLDVQGRRVHQVGLPYHWGGRGLVKGDVVNDLIAISEEPNVRIMESKALTCSVRRSEPAEFGFRG
;
A
#
# COMPACT_ATOMS: atom_id res chain seq x y z
N MET A 1 -3.36 -8.09 -12.37
CA MET A 1 -4.13 -6.87 -12.73
C MET A 1 -3.35 -5.64 -12.27
N GLY A 2 -3.41 -4.53 -13.04
CA GLY A 2 -2.76 -3.27 -12.67
C GLY A 2 -1.25 -3.36 -12.48
N SER A 3 -0.56 -4.26 -13.20
CA SER A 3 0.87 -4.51 -13.08
C SER A 3 1.46 -5.04 -14.38
N SER A 4 2.62 -4.51 -14.77
CA SER A 4 3.46 -5.08 -15.83
C SER A 4 4.55 -5.98 -15.19
N MET A 5 4.14 -7.12 -14.61
CA MET A 5 5.00 -7.98 -13.80
C MET A 5 6.21 -8.51 -14.57
N ALA A 6 6.04 -8.89 -15.85
CA ALA A 6 7.13 -9.40 -16.68
C ALA A 6 8.25 -8.37 -16.90
N GLU A 7 7.92 -7.08 -16.89
CA GLU A 7 8.87 -5.97 -17.04
C GLU A 7 9.45 -5.54 -15.69
N ASN A 8 8.61 -5.29 -14.70
CA ASN A 8 9.00 -4.62 -13.45
C ASN A 8 9.37 -5.59 -12.33
N HIS A 9 9.02 -6.89 -12.46
CA HIS A 9 9.32 -7.95 -11.50
C HIS A 9 9.78 -9.23 -12.21
N PRO A 10 10.80 -9.16 -13.12
CA PRO A 10 11.17 -10.29 -13.99
C PRO A 10 11.63 -11.52 -13.21
N VAL A 11 12.33 -11.31 -12.10
CA VAL A 11 12.80 -12.40 -11.22
C VAL A 11 11.61 -13.13 -10.57
N GLY A 12 10.54 -12.43 -10.21
CA GLY A 12 9.30 -13.06 -9.74
C GLY A 12 8.50 -13.72 -10.87
N PHE A 13 8.51 -13.12 -12.06
CA PHE A 13 7.73 -13.60 -13.20
C PHE A 13 8.23 -14.95 -13.74
N GLN A 14 9.50 -15.30 -13.55
CA GLN A 14 9.99 -16.64 -13.89
C GLN A 14 9.16 -17.76 -13.24
N TRP A 15 8.69 -17.57 -12.00
CA TRP A 15 7.87 -18.55 -11.30
C TRP A 15 6.46 -18.66 -11.88
N VAL A 16 5.94 -17.58 -12.44
CA VAL A 16 4.66 -17.59 -13.18
C VAL A 16 4.80 -18.43 -14.46
N ILE A 17 5.89 -18.23 -15.20
CA ILE A 17 6.19 -19.02 -16.40
C ILE A 17 6.42 -20.48 -16.02
N GLU A 18 7.15 -20.76 -14.97
CA GLU A 18 7.38 -22.13 -14.49
C GLU A 18 6.06 -22.83 -14.10
N ALA A 19 5.16 -22.10 -13.43
CA ALA A 19 3.83 -22.63 -13.11
C ALA A 19 3.03 -22.98 -14.35
N ARG A 20 3.10 -22.16 -15.41
CA ARG A 20 2.47 -22.46 -16.72
C ARG A 20 3.09 -23.70 -17.35
N GLU A 21 4.40 -23.75 -17.50
CA GLU A 21 5.11 -24.83 -18.20
C GLU A 21 5.02 -26.18 -17.46
N LYS A 22 5.14 -26.18 -16.14
CA LYS A 22 5.15 -27.42 -15.35
C LYS A 22 3.77 -27.88 -14.88
N ASN A 23 2.85 -26.97 -14.64
CA ASN A 23 1.56 -27.26 -14.02
C ASN A 23 0.36 -26.88 -14.89
N GLY A 24 0.57 -26.33 -16.08
CA GLY A 24 -0.49 -25.89 -16.98
C GLY A 24 -1.31 -24.70 -16.42
N ALA A 25 -0.73 -23.91 -15.54
CA ALA A 25 -1.37 -22.74 -14.98
C ALA A 25 -1.74 -21.74 -16.09
N LYS A 26 -2.91 -21.13 -16.00
CA LYS A 26 -3.34 -20.09 -16.93
C LYS A 26 -2.94 -18.72 -16.40
N ILE A 27 -2.43 -17.88 -17.29
CA ILE A 27 -2.05 -16.51 -17.01
C ILE A 27 -3.09 -15.58 -17.64
N ILE A 28 -3.82 -14.85 -16.79
CA ILE A 28 -4.82 -13.87 -17.20
C ILE A 28 -4.27 -12.49 -16.84
N HIS A 29 -4.11 -11.63 -17.84
CA HIS A 29 -3.65 -10.26 -17.65
C HIS A 29 -4.77 -9.27 -17.94
N VAL A 30 -5.13 -8.44 -16.96
CA VAL A 30 -6.13 -7.39 -17.09
C VAL A 30 -5.46 -6.06 -16.89
N ASP A 31 -5.37 -5.26 -17.93
CA ASP A 31 -4.64 -3.98 -17.96
C ASP A 31 -5.13 -3.14 -19.14
N PRO A 32 -5.31 -1.83 -19.01
CA PRO A 32 -5.67 -0.95 -20.13
C PRO A 32 -4.71 -1.04 -21.30
N ARG A 33 -3.44 -1.31 -21.01
CA ARG A 33 -2.34 -1.32 -21.99
C ARG A 33 -1.82 -2.74 -22.24
N PHE A 34 -1.65 -3.11 -23.49
CA PHE A 34 -0.89 -4.31 -23.86
C PHE A 34 0.60 -4.09 -23.58
N ASN A 35 1.18 -4.91 -22.70
CA ASN A 35 2.59 -4.83 -22.33
C ASN A 35 3.25 -6.22 -22.38
N ARG A 36 4.50 -6.35 -21.94
CA ARG A 36 5.23 -7.63 -21.98
C ARG A 36 4.55 -8.73 -21.15
N THR A 37 3.84 -8.38 -20.08
CA THR A 37 3.03 -9.37 -19.35
C THR A 37 1.88 -9.87 -20.20
N SER A 38 1.21 -8.98 -20.93
CA SER A 38 0.15 -9.35 -21.87
C SER A 38 0.63 -10.32 -22.94
N ALA A 39 1.83 -10.05 -23.49
CA ALA A 39 2.45 -10.89 -24.53
C ALA A 39 2.79 -12.32 -24.03
N MET A 40 2.99 -12.48 -22.71
CA MET A 40 3.29 -13.76 -22.07
C MET A 40 2.06 -14.45 -21.47
N SER A 41 0.89 -13.82 -21.54
CA SER A 41 -0.36 -14.31 -20.95
C SER A 41 -1.16 -15.16 -21.94
N ASP A 42 -1.96 -16.10 -21.42
CA ASP A 42 -2.95 -16.83 -22.22
C ASP A 42 -4.12 -15.92 -22.61
N TYR A 43 -4.43 -14.94 -21.76
CA TYR A 43 -5.53 -13.99 -21.94
C TYR A 43 -5.09 -12.58 -21.59
N TRP A 44 -5.34 -11.64 -22.48
CA TRP A 44 -5.28 -10.21 -22.17
C TRP A 44 -6.67 -9.60 -22.36
N LEU A 45 -7.10 -8.83 -21.34
CA LEU A 45 -8.35 -8.11 -21.32
C LEU A 45 -8.04 -6.63 -21.18
N PRO A 46 -8.24 -5.82 -22.23
CA PRO A 46 -8.15 -4.38 -22.12
C PRO A 46 -9.30 -3.86 -21.27
N LEU A 47 -8.97 -3.24 -20.15
CA LEU A 47 -9.94 -2.71 -19.20
C LEU A 47 -10.01 -1.20 -19.34
N ARG A 48 -11.21 -0.62 -19.31
CA ARG A 48 -11.32 0.83 -19.13
C ARG A 48 -10.75 1.21 -17.75
N ALA A 49 -9.79 2.14 -17.74
CA ALA A 49 -9.20 2.62 -16.48
C ALA A 49 -10.28 3.17 -15.54
N GLY A 50 -10.25 2.74 -14.27
CA GLY A 50 -11.21 3.11 -13.24
C GLY A 50 -12.45 2.21 -13.12
N SER A 51 -12.55 1.12 -13.90
CA SER A 51 -13.67 0.17 -13.82
C SER A 51 -13.34 -1.16 -13.14
N ASP A 52 -12.24 -1.24 -12.42
CA ASP A 52 -11.71 -2.46 -11.81
C ASP A 52 -12.69 -3.14 -10.85
N ILE A 53 -13.45 -2.37 -10.07
CA ILE A 53 -14.46 -2.91 -9.14
C ILE A 53 -15.61 -3.59 -9.89
N VAL A 54 -15.97 -3.10 -11.08
CA VAL A 54 -17.01 -3.76 -11.90
C VAL A 54 -16.53 -5.15 -12.34
N PHE A 55 -15.30 -5.25 -12.82
CA PHE A 55 -14.71 -6.52 -13.24
C PHE A 55 -14.56 -7.51 -12.07
N LEU A 56 -14.00 -7.07 -10.94
CA LEU A 56 -13.82 -7.91 -9.76
C LEU A 56 -15.16 -8.26 -9.10
N GLY A 57 -16.09 -7.31 -9.03
CA GLY A 57 -17.45 -7.53 -8.53
C GLY A 57 -18.22 -8.56 -9.37
N ALA A 58 -18.04 -8.55 -10.69
CA ALA A 58 -18.62 -9.55 -11.58
C ALA A 58 -18.00 -10.94 -11.37
N LEU A 59 -16.69 -11.03 -11.07
CA LEU A 59 -16.07 -12.31 -10.69
C LEU A 59 -16.61 -12.83 -9.35
N ILE A 60 -16.87 -11.94 -8.38
CA ILE A 60 -17.51 -12.30 -7.10
C ILE A 60 -18.93 -12.79 -7.35
N ASN A 61 -19.70 -12.05 -8.14
CA ASN A 61 -21.06 -12.46 -8.51
C ASN A 61 -21.07 -13.83 -9.22
N TYR A 62 -20.19 -14.02 -10.19
CA TYR A 62 -20.04 -15.29 -10.90
C TYR A 62 -19.70 -16.44 -9.94
N THR A 63 -18.79 -16.20 -8.99
CA THR A 63 -18.38 -17.17 -7.97
C THR A 63 -19.57 -17.59 -7.11
N ILE A 64 -20.38 -16.65 -6.63
CA ILE A 64 -21.53 -16.93 -5.75
C ILE A 64 -22.67 -17.56 -6.53
N SER A 65 -23.01 -17.02 -7.72
CA SER A 65 -24.17 -17.46 -8.50
C SER A 65 -24.00 -18.83 -9.15
N ASN A 66 -22.75 -19.28 -9.33
CA ASN A 66 -22.43 -20.59 -9.88
C ASN A 66 -21.88 -21.58 -8.84
N ASP A 67 -22.07 -21.31 -7.55
CA ASP A 67 -21.60 -22.14 -6.41
C ASP A 67 -20.12 -22.52 -6.51
N ARG A 68 -19.27 -21.60 -7.02
CA ARG A 68 -17.81 -21.82 -7.17
C ARG A 68 -17.03 -21.53 -5.90
N TYR A 69 -17.65 -20.96 -4.85
CA TYR A 69 -16.98 -20.70 -3.59
C TYR A 69 -16.65 -21.98 -2.82
N PHE A 70 -15.55 -21.97 -2.09
CA PHE A 70 -15.12 -23.11 -1.28
C PHE A 70 -15.81 -23.08 0.08
N ARG A 71 -17.02 -23.66 0.16
CA ARG A 71 -17.89 -23.61 1.33
C ARG A 71 -17.20 -24.09 2.63
N ASP A 72 -16.45 -25.21 2.57
CA ASP A 72 -15.75 -25.77 3.74
C ASP A 72 -14.72 -24.81 4.35
N TYR A 73 -14.18 -23.88 3.54
CA TYR A 73 -13.30 -22.80 3.96
C TYR A 73 -14.09 -21.54 4.36
N VAL A 74 -15.07 -21.14 3.55
CA VAL A 74 -15.79 -19.87 3.72
C VAL A 74 -16.56 -19.83 5.03
N VAL A 75 -17.28 -20.90 5.38
CA VAL A 75 -18.12 -20.94 6.59
C VAL A 75 -17.30 -20.82 7.88
N PRO A 76 -16.25 -21.62 8.12
CA PRO A 76 -15.48 -21.54 9.37
C PRO A 76 -14.47 -20.39 9.39
N TYR A 77 -13.90 -20.01 8.24
CA TYR A 77 -12.74 -19.12 8.19
C TYR A 77 -13.05 -17.68 7.80
N THR A 78 -14.33 -17.37 7.54
CA THR A 78 -14.74 -16.01 7.23
C THR A 78 -15.95 -15.57 8.05
N ASN A 79 -16.26 -14.28 7.98
CA ASN A 79 -17.48 -13.76 8.60
C ASN A 79 -18.75 -13.96 7.75
N ALA A 80 -18.73 -14.88 6.77
CA ALA A 80 -19.86 -15.15 5.87
C ALA A 80 -21.17 -15.48 6.61
N ALA A 81 -21.05 -16.27 7.69
CA ALA A 81 -22.18 -16.73 8.50
C ALA A 81 -22.71 -15.69 9.49
N THR A 82 -21.97 -14.60 9.72
CA THR A 82 -22.31 -13.60 10.75
C THR A 82 -23.50 -12.75 10.32
N ILE A 83 -24.44 -12.49 11.23
CA ILE A 83 -25.68 -11.76 10.97
C ILE A 83 -25.47 -10.27 11.25
N LEU A 84 -25.81 -9.41 10.26
CA LEU A 84 -25.73 -7.96 10.39
C LEU A 84 -26.96 -7.42 11.15
N ARG A 85 -26.78 -6.23 11.71
CA ARG A 85 -27.87 -5.46 12.33
C ARG A 85 -29.01 -5.22 11.35
N GLU A 86 -30.22 -5.05 11.86
CA GLU A 86 -31.42 -4.82 11.07
C GLU A 86 -31.43 -3.45 10.39
N ASP A 87 -30.71 -2.48 10.94
CA ASP A 87 -30.65 -1.08 10.45
C ASP A 87 -29.56 -0.88 9.36
N PHE A 88 -28.78 -1.89 9.00
CA PHE A 88 -27.87 -1.82 7.86
C PHE A 88 -28.66 -1.62 6.54
N ARG A 89 -28.20 -0.69 5.71
CA ARG A 89 -28.68 -0.48 4.35
C ARG A 89 -27.52 -0.43 3.38
N ASP A 90 -27.69 -1.08 2.26
CA ASP A 90 -26.73 -1.17 1.16
C ASP A 90 -26.84 0.04 0.22
N THR A 91 -25.86 0.22 -0.63
CA THR A 91 -25.83 1.23 -1.69
C THR A 91 -26.99 1.14 -2.67
N GLU A 92 -27.55 -0.05 -2.88
CA GLU A 92 -28.75 -0.22 -3.69
C GLU A 92 -29.98 0.45 -3.05
N ASP A 93 -30.09 0.39 -1.73
CA ASP A 93 -31.20 0.96 -0.99
C ASP A 93 -31.12 2.49 -0.90
N LEU A 94 -29.91 3.06 -0.98
CA LEU A 94 -29.60 4.46 -0.73
C LEU A 94 -28.96 5.19 -1.91
N GLY A 95 -29.14 4.67 -3.13
CA GLY A 95 -28.71 5.34 -4.35
C GLY A 95 -27.21 5.57 -4.48
N GLY A 96 -26.40 4.62 -3.99
CA GLY A 96 -24.95 4.68 -4.04
C GLY A 96 -24.27 5.02 -2.71
N LEU A 97 -25.03 5.16 -1.62
CA LEU A 97 -24.52 5.39 -0.28
C LEU A 97 -24.82 4.19 0.62
N PHE A 98 -23.97 3.92 1.59
CA PHE A 98 -24.28 3.01 2.70
C PHE A 98 -24.99 3.77 3.82
N SER A 99 -25.70 3.05 4.69
CA SER A 99 -26.26 3.63 5.91
C SER A 99 -25.17 4.26 6.78
N GLY A 100 -25.52 5.36 7.46
CA GLY A 100 -24.59 6.11 8.30
C GLY A 100 -23.86 7.27 7.59
N TRP A 101 -24.16 7.57 6.32
CA TRP A 101 -23.55 8.70 5.62
C TRP A 101 -23.93 10.05 6.23
N ASP A 102 -22.92 10.84 6.60
CA ASP A 102 -23.03 12.23 7.05
C ASP A 102 -22.49 13.16 5.95
N ALA A 103 -23.41 13.83 5.24
CA ALA A 103 -23.07 14.67 4.09
C ALA A 103 -22.28 15.94 4.48
N GLU A 104 -22.48 16.46 5.70
CA GLU A 104 -21.77 17.65 6.17
C GLU A 104 -20.31 17.33 6.49
N LYS A 105 -20.08 16.17 7.10
CA LYS A 105 -18.74 15.71 7.49
C LYS A 105 -18.04 14.89 6.41
N LYS A 106 -18.76 14.55 5.33
CA LYS A 106 -18.28 13.66 4.24
C LYS A 106 -17.68 12.36 4.76
N ARG A 107 -18.36 11.72 5.70
CA ARG A 107 -17.91 10.46 6.32
C ARG A 107 -19.09 9.61 6.74
N TYR A 108 -18.80 8.33 7.00
CA TYR A 108 -19.77 7.39 7.55
C TYR A 108 -19.66 7.27 9.08
N ASP A 109 -20.80 7.15 9.75
CA ASP A 109 -20.93 6.55 11.08
C ASP A 109 -21.22 5.07 10.89
N SER A 110 -20.25 4.23 11.27
CA SER A 110 -20.31 2.78 11.05
C SER A 110 -21.19 2.02 12.04
N LYS A 111 -21.92 2.68 12.94
CA LYS A 111 -22.78 2.02 13.93
C LYS A 111 -23.79 1.06 13.33
N THR A 112 -24.34 1.40 12.16
CA THR A 112 -25.29 0.55 11.42
C THR A 112 -24.63 -0.64 10.70
N TRP A 113 -23.29 -0.68 10.62
CA TRP A 113 -22.56 -1.75 9.96
C TRP A 113 -22.23 -2.92 10.89
N LEU A 114 -22.50 -2.77 12.19
CA LEU A 114 -22.15 -3.75 13.21
C LEU A 114 -22.98 -5.05 13.06
N TYR A 115 -22.48 -6.10 13.69
CA TYR A 115 -23.19 -7.38 13.75
C TYR A 115 -24.33 -7.36 14.78
N GLU A 116 -25.33 -8.21 14.58
CA GLU A 116 -26.41 -8.40 15.53
C GLU A 116 -25.87 -9.02 16.84
N GLY A 117 -26.25 -8.45 17.98
CA GLY A 117 -25.76 -8.86 19.30
C GLY A 117 -24.43 -8.22 19.71
N ALA A 118 -23.72 -7.57 18.80
CA ALA A 118 -22.49 -6.86 19.12
C ALA A 118 -22.76 -5.51 19.78
N LYS A 119 -21.96 -5.16 20.78
CA LYS A 119 -21.96 -3.83 21.39
C LYS A 119 -20.83 -3.01 20.80
N PRO A 120 -21.05 -1.73 20.53
CA PRO A 120 -19.97 -0.83 20.13
C PRO A 120 -18.93 -0.75 21.26
N THR A 121 -17.68 -0.99 20.94
CA THR A 121 -16.55 -0.73 21.83
C THR A 121 -15.55 0.13 21.09
N ALA A 122 -14.81 0.97 21.80
CA ALA A 122 -13.70 1.70 21.20
C ALA A 122 -12.62 0.68 20.83
N GLN A 123 -12.40 0.42 19.53
CA GLN A 123 -11.23 -0.35 19.09
C GLN A 123 -10.20 0.53 18.43
N PRO A 124 -8.92 0.16 18.61
CA PRO A 124 -7.88 0.65 17.76
C PRO A 124 -8.21 0.24 16.32
N GLY A 125 -8.38 1.20 15.44
CA GLY A 125 -8.50 0.93 14.01
C GLY A 125 -7.37 0.02 13.56
N MET A 126 -7.67 -1.03 12.81
CA MET A 126 -6.65 -1.83 12.15
C MET A 126 -5.78 -0.91 11.29
N HIS A 127 -4.47 -1.13 11.39
CA HIS A 127 -3.44 -0.30 10.81
C HIS A 127 -3.69 0.01 9.34
N GLY A 128 -3.69 1.29 8.97
CA GLY A 128 -3.86 1.80 7.62
C GLY A 128 -4.95 2.86 7.42
N ALA A 129 -5.93 2.97 8.32
CA ALA A 129 -7.04 3.94 8.18
C ALA A 129 -6.90 5.16 9.11
N ARG A 130 -5.68 5.54 9.48
CA ARG A 130 -5.42 6.58 10.46
C ARG A 130 -5.01 7.91 9.85
N GLY A 131 -5.90 8.53 9.21
CA GLY A 131 -5.68 9.87 8.72
C GLY A 131 -6.83 10.81 9.09
N GLY A 132 -7.26 10.82 10.33
CA GLY A 132 -8.29 11.71 10.85
C GLY A 132 -7.78 12.57 11.98
N GLN A 133 -8.04 13.86 11.93
CA GLN A 133 -7.78 14.78 13.02
C GLN A 133 -8.69 14.46 14.22
N GLY A 134 -8.11 14.34 15.44
CA GLY A 134 -8.86 14.34 16.72
C GLY A 134 -9.94 13.25 16.78
N LYS A 135 -10.82 13.24 17.68
CA LYS A 135 -11.97 12.35 18.02
C LYS A 135 -12.43 11.23 17.05
N ASP A 136 -11.90 11.16 15.82
CA ASP A 136 -12.23 10.18 14.78
C ASP A 136 -11.23 9.01 14.70
N ARG A 137 -10.64 8.66 15.83
CA ARG A 137 -9.78 7.49 15.92
C ARG A 137 -10.61 6.21 15.88
N GLY A 138 -10.67 5.64 14.70
CA GLY A 138 -11.22 4.32 14.49
C GLY A 138 -12.73 4.25 14.67
N GLY A 139 -13.37 3.47 13.84
CA GLY A 139 -14.73 3.05 14.11
C GLY A 139 -14.78 2.37 15.47
N GLU A 140 -15.88 2.57 16.16
CA GLU A 140 -16.20 1.82 17.37
C GLU A 140 -16.08 0.33 17.04
N ALA A 141 -15.18 -0.33 17.73
CA ALA A 141 -15.08 -1.76 17.59
C ALA A 141 -16.23 -2.46 18.27
N GLN A 142 -16.47 -3.63 17.79
CA GLN A 142 -17.41 -4.54 18.41
C GLN A 142 -16.74 -5.21 19.62
N GLU A 143 -17.32 -5.05 20.80
CA GLU A 143 -17.12 -6.04 21.83
C GLU A 143 -17.74 -7.35 21.31
N LEU A 144 -16.89 -8.33 21.04
CA LEU A 144 -17.32 -9.64 20.58
C LEU A 144 -17.94 -10.43 21.76
N HIS A 145 -19.16 -10.09 22.12
CA HIS A 145 -20.11 -11.13 22.48
C HIS A 145 -20.34 -11.89 21.17
N GLU A 146 -20.22 -13.20 21.20
CA GLU A 146 -20.32 -14.02 19.99
C GLU A 146 -21.47 -13.54 19.11
N PRO A 147 -21.19 -12.96 17.93
CA PRO A 147 -22.24 -12.43 17.08
C PRO A 147 -23.11 -13.58 16.61
N HIS A 148 -24.39 -13.32 16.43
CA HIS A 148 -25.29 -14.33 15.90
C HIS A 148 -24.79 -14.82 14.54
N ARG A 149 -24.77 -16.14 14.33
CA ARG A 149 -24.28 -16.77 13.10
C ARG A 149 -25.32 -17.74 12.53
N ASP A 150 -25.37 -17.84 11.22
CA ASP A 150 -26.11 -18.86 10.49
C ASP A 150 -25.18 -19.59 9.50
N GLU A 151 -24.68 -20.74 9.92
CA GLU A 151 -23.75 -21.55 9.13
C GLU A 151 -24.41 -22.17 7.88
N THR A 152 -25.75 -22.15 7.82
CA THR A 152 -26.46 -22.56 6.60
C THR A 152 -26.28 -21.53 5.49
N LEU A 153 -25.93 -20.30 5.82
CA LEU A 153 -25.79 -19.14 4.95
C LEU A 153 -27.14 -18.72 4.29
N GLN A 154 -28.27 -19.03 4.92
CA GLN A 154 -29.61 -18.75 4.38
C GLN A 154 -30.29 -17.54 5.03
N HIS A 155 -29.86 -17.14 6.23
CA HIS A 155 -30.42 -15.99 6.92
C HIS A 155 -30.27 -14.73 6.07
N PRO A 156 -31.34 -13.94 5.79
CA PRO A 156 -31.31 -12.84 4.81
C PRO A 156 -30.35 -11.71 5.20
N ARG A 157 -29.98 -11.58 6.46
CA ARG A 157 -29.02 -10.61 6.97
C ARG A 157 -27.63 -11.20 7.29
N CYS A 158 -27.37 -12.48 7.01
CA CYS A 158 -25.99 -12.95 7.11
C CYS A 158 -25.12 -12.31 6.03
N VAL A 159 -23.84 -12.12 6.34
CA VAL A 159 -22.89 -11.46 5.43
C VAL A 159 -22.92 -12.08 4.04
N PHE A 160 -23.00 -13.42 3.93
CA PHE A 160 -23.05 -14.10 2.63
C PHE A 160 -24.26 -13.68 1.77
N GLN A 161 -25.45 -13.57 2.37
CA GLN A 161 -26.64 -13.13 1.63
C GLN A 161 -26.60 -11.63 1.30
N VAL A 162 -25.99 -10.84 2.16
CA VAL A 162 -25.75 -9.41 1.86
C VAL A 162 -24.79 -9.28 0.69
N LEU A 163 -23.67 -10.02 0.67
CA LEU A 163 -22.76 -10.05 -0.48
C LEU A 163 -23.47 -10.50 -1.76
N LYS A 164 -24.26 -11.55 -1.68
CA LYS A 164 -25.02 -12.05 -2.84
C LYS A 164 -25.91 -10.98 -3.46
N ARG A 165 -26.64 -10.22 -2.63
CA ARG A 165 -27.48 -9.11 -3.11
C ARG A 165 -26.61 -7.95 -3.63
N HIS A 166 -25.60 -7.57 -2.91
CA HIS A 166 -24.71 -6.45 -3.27
C HIS A 166 -24.03 -6.67 -4.62
N PHE A 167 -23.47 -7.86 -4.86
CA PHE A 167 -22.77 -8.15 -6.10
C PHE A 167 -23.66 -8.64 -7.25
N ALA A 168 -24.96 -8.93 -7.03
CA ALA A 168 -25.87 -9.40 -8.07
C ALA A 168 -25.99 -8.47 -9.28
N ARG A 169 -25.80 -7.17 -9.08
CA ARG A 169 -25.84 -6.13 -10.13
C ARG A 169 -24.57 -6.05 -10.97
N TYR A 170 -23.47 -6.65 -10.52
CA TYR A 170 -22.24 -6.76 -11.29
C TYR A 170 -22.36 -7.98 -12.21
N THR A 171 -23.01 -7.81 -13.33
CA THR A 171 -23.28 -8.89 -14.31
C THR A 171 -22.21 -8.90 -15.41
N PRO A 172 -22.11 -9.99 -16.21
CA PRO A 172 -21.27 -10.01 -17.39
C PRO A 172 -21.58 -8.89 -18.39
N GLU A 173 -22.87 -8.53 -18.53
CA GLU A 173 -23.33 -7.41 -19.35
C GLU A 173 -22.82 -6.07 -18.81
N MET A 174 -22.80 -5.91 -17.48
CA MET A 174 -22.24 -4.72 -16.85
C MET A 174 -20.72 -4.61 -17.11
N VAL A 175 -20.00 -5.74 -17.14
CA VAL A 175 -18.57 -5.74 -17.50
C VAL A 175 -18.37 -5.25 -18.94
N GLU A 176 -19.19 -5.71 -19.87
CA GLU A 176 -19.12 -5.23 -21.26
C GLU A 176 -19.44 -3.75 -21.35
N GLN A 177 -20.49 -3.31 -20.67
CA GLN A 177 -20.99 -1.93 -20.70
C GLN A 177 -20.01 -0.94 -20.03
N ALA A 178 -19.46 -1.26 -18.86
CA ALA A 178 -18.63 -0.34 -18.07
C ALA A 178 -17.14 -0.53 -18.29
N CYS A 179 -16.67 -1.75 -18.55
CA CYS A 179 -15.24 -2.05 -18.70
C CYS A 179 -14.78 -2.09 -20.17
N GLY A 180 -15.71 -2.27 -21.11
CA GLY A 180 -15.37 -2.46 -22.54
C GLY A 180 -14.81 -3.85 -22.85
N ILE A 181 -15.03 -4.84 -21.99
CA ILE A 181 -14.64 -6.24 -22.19
C ILE A 181 -15.84 -7.03 -22.63
N ALA A 182 -15.78 -7.67 -23.80
CA ALA A 182 -16.89 -8.48 -24.32
C ALA A 182 -17.35 -9.54 -23.31
N LYS A 183 -18.66 -9.69 -23.17
CA LYS A 183 -19.32 -10.59 -22.21
C LYS A 183 -18.79 -12.03 -22.31
N GLU A 184 -18.66 -12.56 -23.52
CA GLU A 184 -18.18 -13.91 -23.76
C GLU A 184 -16.74 -14.09 -23.27
N ARG A 185 -15.92 -13.08 -23.49
CA ARG A 185 -14.52 -13.08 -23.04
C ARG A 185 -14.42 -13.02 -21.52
N PHE A 186 -15.26 -12.23 -20.88
CA PHE A 186 -15.37 -12.20 -19.43
C PHE A 186 -15.79 -13.55 -18.87
N LEU A 187 -16.84 -14.18 -19.42
CA LEU A 187 -17.34 -15.48 -18.96
C LEU A 187 -16.29 -16.59 -19.08
N GLU A 188 -15.54 -16.62 -20.19
CA GLU A 188 -14.43 -17.56 -20.38
C GLU A 188 -13.38 -17.42 -19.27
N VAL A 189 -12.95 -16.20 -18.99
CA VAL A 189 -11.94 -15.92 -17.96
C VAL A 189 -12.49 -16.15 -16.55
N ALA A 190 -13.76 -15.83 -16.31
CA ALA A 190 -14.41 -16.06 -15.02
C ALA A 190 -14.47 -17.57 -14.71
N ASP A 191 -14.83 -18.40 -15.68
CA ASP A 191 -14.84 -19.86 -15.50
C ASP A 191 -13.43 -20.40 -15.17
N ILE A 192 -12.43 -19.96 -15.94
CA ILE A 192 -11.04 -20.38 -15.72
C ILE A 192 -10.55 -19.98 -14.33
N PHE A 193 -10.69 -18.71 -13.96
CA PHE A 193 -10.14 -18.21 -12.69
C PHE A 193 -10.86 -18.82 -11.49
N THR A 194 -12.18 -18.86 -11.50
CA THR A 194 -12.99 -19.39 -10.38
C THR A 194 -12.93 -20.91 -10.25
N SER A 195 -12.44 -21.63 -11.26
CA SER A 195 -12.12 -23.05 -11.16
C SER A 195 -10.93 -23.33 -10.23
N ALA A 196 -10.12 -22.30 -9.92
CA ALA A 196 -9.03 -22.38 -8.94
C ALA A 196 -9.56 -22.20 -7.51
N SER A 197 -10.41 -23.13 -7.10
CA SER A 197 -11.13 -23.17 -5.83
C SER A 197 -11.18 -24.61 -5.27
N GLY A 198 -11.55 -24.75 -4.00
CA GLY A 198 -11.69 -26.03 -3.36
C GLY A 198 -10.38 -26.64 -2.85
N ARG A 199 -10.41 -27.94 -2.56
CA ARG A 199 -9.32 -28.61 -1.84
C ARG A 199 -8.02 -28.68 -2.64
N GLU A 200 -8.09 -28.97 -3.93
CA GLU A 200 -6.93 -29.31 -4.76
C GLU A 200 -6.34 -28.16 -5.56
N LYS A 201 -7.10 -27.10 -5.80
CA LYS A 201 -6.71 -26.00 -6.64
C LYS A 201 -6.67 -24.68 -5.88
N THR A 202 -5.74 -23.83 -6.26
CA THR A 202 -5.63 -22.44 -5.77
C THR A 202 -5.24 -21.54 -6.93
N GLY A 203 -5.62 -20.27 -6.85
CA GLY A 203 -5.24 -19.23 -7.79
C GLY A 203 -4.70 -18.01 -7.03
N ALA A 204 -3.74 -17.30 -7.63
CA ALA A 204 -3.16 -16.09 -7.08
C ALA A 204 -3.52 -14.87 -7.91
N ILE A 205 -3.67 -13.74 -7.24
CA ILE A 205 -3.81 -12.43 -7.87
C ILE A 205 -2.54 -11.62 -7.58
N CYS A 206 -1.90 -11.12 -8.63
CA CYS A 206 -0.79 -10.18 -8.53
C CYS A 206 -1.26 -8.79 -8.95
N TYR A 207 -0.92 -7.77 -8.17
CA TYR A 207 -1.27 -6.39 -8.48
C TYR A 207 -0.13 -5.42 -8.12
N ALA A 208 -0.19 -4.22 -8.65
CA ALA A 208 0.73 -3.14 -8.30
C ALA A 208 -0.02 -1.81 -8.26
N VAL A 209 0.67 -0.71 -8.58
CA VAL A 209 0.13 0.65 -8.45
C VAL A 209 -1.02 0.97 -9.40
N GLY A 210 -1.25 0.14 -10.42
CA GLY A 210 -2.45 0.24 -11.26
C GLY A 210 -3.76 0.08 -10.48
N TRP A 211 -3.71 -0.54 -9.29
CA TRP A 211 -4.85 -0.59 -8.37
C TRP A 211 -4.77 0.46 -7.26
N THR A 212 -3.57 0.64 -6.67
CA THR A 212 -3.45 1.51 -5.51
C THR A 212 -3.64 2.99 -5.82
N GLN A 213 -3.24 3.44 -7.01
CA GLN A 213 -3.29 4.86 -7.38
C GLN A 213 -4.62 5.27 -8.02
N HIS A 214 -5.72 4.88 -7.37
CA HIS A 214 -7.09 5.28 -7.66
C HIS A 214 -7.77 5.84 -6.42
N SER A 215 -8.73 6.71 -6.59
CA SER A 215 -9.59 7.23 -5.51
C SER A 215 -10.46 6.14 -4.84
N SER A 216 -10.48 4.94 -5.39
CA SER A 216 -11.12 3.72 -4.86
C SER A 216 -10.11 2.58 -4.63
N GLY A 217 -8.81 2.87 -4.53
CA GLY A 217 -7.74 1.88 -4.53
C GLY A 217 -7.86 0.81 -3.44
N VAL A 218 -8.23 1.20 -2.22
CA VAL A 218 -8.46 0.24 -1.11
C VAL A 218 -9.61 -0.70 -1.43
N GLN A 219 -10.72 -0.20 -1.97
CA GLN A 219 -11.89 -1.03 -2.30
C GLN A 219 -11.64 -1.96 -3.50
N ILE A 220 -10.80 -1.59 -4.45
CA ILE A 220 -10.34 -2.49 -5.53
C ILE A 220 -9.60 -3.69 -4.93
N ILE A 221 -8.63 -3.44 -4.04
CA ILE A 221 -7.86 -4.50 -3.37
C ILE A 221 -8.78 -5.36 -2.49
N ARG A 222 -9.73 -4.74 -1.80
CA ARG A 222 -10.72 -5.46 -1.01
C ARG A 222 -11.62 -6.37 -1.84
N ALA A 223 -12.06 -5.94 -3.02
CA ALA A 223 -12.83 -6.79 -3.94
C ALA A 223 -12.03 -8.05 -4.32
N ALA A 224 -10.75 -7.91 -4.61
CA ALA A 224 -9.86 -9.06 -4.83
C ALA A 224 -9.70 -9.93 -3.58
N ALA A 225 -9.62 -9.36 -2.37
CA ALA A 225 -9.55 -10.11 -1.13
C ALA A 225 -10.83 -10.92 -0.87
N ILE A 226 -11.99 -10.32 -1.10
CA ILE A 226 -13.29 -11.01 -1.00
C ILE A 226 -13.33 -12.20 -1.97
N LEU A 227 -12.95 -12.00 -3.22
CA LEU A 227 -12.90 -13.08 -4.22
C LEU A 227 -11.97 -14.22 -3.76
N GLN A 228 -10.77 -13.91 -3.30
CA GLN A 228 -9.81 -14.91 -2.85
C GLN A 228 -10.23 -15.63 -1.56
N LEU A 229 -10.93 -14.97 -0.65
CA LEU A 229 -11.53 -15.60 0.52
C LEU A 229 -12.67 -16.55 0.13
N LEU A 230 -13.56 -16.14 -0.79
CA LEU A 230 -14.62 -17.00 -1.30
C LEU A 230 -14.08 -18.26 -1.99
N LEU A 231 -13.01 -18.13 -2.76
CA LEU A 231 -12.34 -19.25 -3.43
C LEU A 231 -11.47 -20.10 -2.48
N GLY A 232 -11.31 -19.68 -1.22
CA GLY A 232 -10.48 -20.36 -0.23
C GLY A 232 -9.00 -20.33 -0.55
N ASN A 233 -8.48 -19.24 -1.10
CA ASN A 233 -7.12 -19.13 -1.58
C ASN A 233 -6.14 -18.46 -0.60
N ILE A 234 -6.63 -17.76 0.43
CA ILE A 234 -5.77 -17.09 1.40
C ILE A 234 -5.13 -18.10 2.36
N GLY A 235 -3.84 -17.91 2.66
CA GLY A 235 -3.07 -18.77 3.59
C GLY A 235 -2.68 -20.13 3.00
N ARG A 236 -2.89 -20.36 1.72
CA ARG A 236 -2.65 -21.65 1.04
C ARG A 236 -1.58 -21.54 -0.06
N PRO A 237 -0.75 -22.57 -0.25
CA PRO A 237 0.26 -22.56 -1.31
C PRO A 237 -0.32 -22.33 -2.71
N GLY A 238 0.28 -21.40 -3.44
CA GLY A 238 -0.15 -21.02 -4.80
C GLY A 238 -1.43 -20.18 -4.85
N GLY A 239 -1.95 -19.74 -3.70
CA GLY A 239 -3.10 -18.85 -3.58
C GLY A 239 -2.73 -17.46 -3.07
N GLY A 240 -3.75 -16.67 -2.77
CA GLY A 240 -3.61 -15.37 -2.13
C GLY A 240 -3.48 -14.19 -3.08
N ILE A 241 -3.06 -13.07 -2.50
CA ILE A 241 -2.87 -11.81 -3.20
C ILE A 241 -1.43 -11.34 -3.00
N MET A 242 -0.76 -10.98 -4.09
CA MET A 242 0.60 -10.48 -4.07
C MET A 242 0.63 -9.01 -4.51
N ALA A 243 0.94 -8.12 -3.57
CA ALA A 243 1.22 -6.73 -3.85
C ALA A 243 2.65 -6.62 -4.40
N LEU A 244 2.79 -6.45 -5.71
CA LEU A 244 4.10 -6.33 -6.36
C LEU A 244 4.64 -4.92 -6.16
N ARG A 245 5.46 -4.75 -5.12
CA ARG A 245 6.02 -3.46 -4.73
C ARG A 245 7.16 -3.05 -5.64
N GLY A 246 7.25 -1.76 -6.00
CA GLY A 246 8.31 -1.24 -6.87
C GLY A 246 9.66 -1.13 -6.18
N HIS A 247 9.67 -0.63 -4.95
CA HIS A 247 10.88 -0.46 -4.16
C HIS A 247 11.29 -1.78 -3.50
N ALA A 248 12.60 -2.11 -3.54
CA ALA A 248 13.12 -3.38 -3.04
C ALA A 248 12.88 -3.60 -1.52
N SER A 249 12.84 -2.54 -0.73
CA SER A 249 12.60 -2.56 0.72
C SER A 249 11.32 -1.86 1.13
N ILE A 250 10.29 -1.82 0.30
CA ILE A 250 9.06 -1.08 0.64
C ILE A 250 8.34 -1.70 1.84
N GLN A 251 8.42 -3.02 2.02
CA GLN A 251 7.91 -3.68 3.22
C GLN A 251 8.69 -3.22 4.45
N GLY A 252 10.02 -3.26 4.38
CA GLY A 252 10.90 -2.83 5.48
C GLY A 252 10.71 -1.37 5.85
N SER A 253 10.59 -0.48 4.89
CA SER A 253 10.36 0.95 5.14
C SER A 253 8.98 1.25 5.71
N THR A 254 8.00 0.37 5.52
CA THR A 254 6.69 0.46 6.18
C THR A 254 6.73 -0.13 7.59
N ASP A 255 7.45 -1.22 7.78
CA ASP A 255 7.59 -1.92 9.06
C ASP A 255 8.37 -1.08 10.10
N ILE A 256 9.44 -0.41 9.64
CA ILE A 256 10.24 0.56 10.42
C ILE A 256 9.93 1.92 9.77
N PRO A 257 8.94 2.66 10.26
CA PRO A 257 8.08 3.43 9.40
C PRO A 257 8.73 4.64 8.74
N THR A 258 8.40 4.80 7.45
CA THR A 258 8.45 6.08 6.75
C THR A 258 7.11 6.82 6.81
N LEU A 259 6.09 6.23 7.44
CA LEU A 259 4.76 6.82 7.63
C LEU A 259 4.75 7.66 8.93
N TYR A 260 4.12 8.83 8.86
CA TYR A 260 4.14 9.81 9.95
C TYR A 260 3.32 9.42 11.17
N ASP A 261 2.32 8.55 11.00
CA ASP A 261 1.28 8.25 11.99
C ASP A 261 1.48 6.93 12.75
N ILE A 262 2.60 6.25 12.50
CA ILE A 262 2.95 5.02 13.18
C ILE A 262 4.40 5.02 13.70
N LEU A 263 4.63 4.24 14.75
CA LEU A 263 5.93 3.85 15.28
C LEU A 263 6.35 2.50 14.69
N PRO A 264 7.62 2.06 14.84
CA PRO A 264 8.08 0.75 14.39
C PRO A 264 7.14 -0.39 14.79
N GLY A 265 6.92 -1.32 13.85
CA GLY A 265 6.02 -2.46 14.06
C GLY A 265 4.54 -2.09 14.09
N TYR A 266 4.15 -1.04 13.40
CA TYR A 266 2.77 -0.56 13.26
C TYR A 266 2.12 -0.12 14.58
N LEU A 267 2.92 0.25 15.57
CA LEU A 267 2.38 0.84 16.80
C LEU A 267 1.86 2.25 16.50
N PRO A 268 0.71 2.65 17.06
CA PRO A 268 0.17 3.99 16.82
C PRO A 268 1.09 5.10 17.34
N MET A 269 1.35 6.12 16.53
CA MET A 269 1.98 7.33 17.03
C MET A 269 1.04 8.04 18.01
N PRO A 270 1.48 8.46 19.20
CA PRO A 270 0.64 9.20 20.12
C PRO A 270 0.18 10.53 19.55
N MET A 271 -1.03 10.97 19.88
CA MET A 271 -1.59 12.23 19.42
C MET A 271 -1.44 13.32 20.47
N HIS A 272 -1.41 14.56 20.02
CA HIS A 272 -1.59 15.73 20.87
C HIS A 272 -3.06 15.89 21.22
N ASN A 273 -3.59 14.96 22.02
CA ASN A 273 -4.98 14.97 22.49
C ASN A 273 -4.98 14.62 23.98
N PRO A 274 -5.62 15.41 24.84
CA PRO A 274 -5.71 15.12 26.26
C PRO A 274 -6.54 13.86 26.58
N GLU A 275 -7.31 13.34 25.65
CA GLU A 275 -8.16 12.15 25.85
C GLU A 275 -7.49 10.89 25.26
N GLY A 276 -6.96 10.00 26.11
CA GLY A 276 -6.52 8.65 25.74
C GLY A 276 -5.05 8.48 25.35
N ASP A 277 -4.25 9.55 25.31
CA ASP A 277 -2.81 9.50 25.01
C ASP A 277 -1.96 10.27 26.03
N SER A 278 -2.54 10.64 27.17
CA SER A 278 -1.87 11.45 28.18
C SER A 278 -0.85 10.65 28.98
N SER A 279 -0.99 9.33 29.06
CA SER A 279 -0.09 8.42 29.72
C SER A 279 0.12 7.13 28.92
N LEU A 280 1.19 6.39 29.21
CA LEU A 280 1.42 5.07 28.63
C LEU A 280 0.26 4.09 28.91
N ALA A 281 -0.29 4.16 30.12
CA ALA A 281 -1.39 3.27 30.53
C ALA A 281 -2.66 3.54 29.70
N GLU A 282 -3.02 4.81 29.53
CA GLU A 282 -4.19 5.19 28.71
C GLU A 282 -3.98 4.85 27.23
N TRP A 283 -2.78 5.07 26.69
CA TRP A 283 -2.46 4.68 25.33
C TRP A 283 -2.56 3.15 25.14
N CYS A 284 -2.04 2.37 26.09
CA CYS A 284 -2.15 0.92 26.03
C CYS A 284 -3.62 0.46 26.10
N GLU A 285 -4.43 1.02 26.98
CA GLU A 285 -5.85 0.69 27.08
C GLU A 285 -6.60 1.02 25.78
N LEU A 286 -6.31 2.17 25.20
CA LEU A 286 -6.91 2.60 23.94
C LEU A 286 -6.56 1.68 22.76
N HIS A 287 -5.37 1.07 22.77
CA HIS A 287 -4.83 0.37 21.60
C HIS A 287 -4.72 -1.15 21.79
N LYS A 288 -4.97 -1.66 22.99
CA LYS A 288 -4.91 -3.09 23.28
C LYS A 288 -6.13 -3.82 22.71
N SER A 289 -5.88 -4.91 21.99
CA SER A 289 -6.93 -5.87 21.64
C SER A 289 -7.06 -6.95 22.72
N PRO A 290 -8.26 -7.39 23.05
CA PRO A 290 -8.43 -8.52 23.98
C PRO A 290 -7.92 -9.84 23.40
N LYS A 291 -7.84 -9.97 22.08
CA LYS A 291 -7.46 -11.20 21.37
C LYS A 291 -6.38 -10.95 20.32
N GLY A 292 -5.65 -11.99 19.96
CA GLY A 292 -4.62 -11.95 18.94
C GLY A 292 -3.35 -11.21 19.38
N TRP A 293 -2.50 -10.87 18.43
CA TRP A 293 -1.17 -10.34 18.71
C TRP A 293 -1.17 -8.96 19.37
N TRP A 294 -2.17 -8.13 19.09
CA TRP A 294 -2.28 -6.78 19.65
C TRP A 294 -2.67 -6.76 21.15
N PHE A 295 -2.94 -7.91 21.74
CA PHE A 295 -3.03 -8.05 23.20
C PHE A 295 -1.71 -7.68 23.90
N ASN A 296 -0.58 -7.90 23.24
CA ASN A 296 0.75 -7.66 23.78
C ASN A 296 1.30 -6.24 23.46
N ILE A 297 0.45 -5.31 23.08
CA ILE A 297 0.89 -3.97 22.65
C ILE A 297 1.68 -3.23 23.75
N ASP A 298 1.35 -3.46 25.02
CA ASP A 298 2.08 -2.95 26.16
C ASP A 298 3.54 -3.45 26.21
N LYS A 299 3.77 -4.71 25.86
CA LYS A 299 5.13 -5.28 25.78
C LYS A 299 5.91 -4.71 24.60
N TYR A 300 5.23 -4.48 23.49
CA TYR A 300 5.85 -3.94 22.28
C TYR A 300 6.30 -2.50 22.49
N ILE A 301 5.41 -1.65 23.01
CA ILE A 301 5.72 -0.23 23.23
C ILE A 301 6.79 -0.05 24.30
N VAL A 302 6.72 -0.76 25.43
CA VAL A 302 7.72 -0.66 26.49
C VAL A 302 9.08 -1.11 25.99
N SER A 303 9.17 -2.21 25.24
CA SER A 303 10.42 -2.68 24.65
C SER A 303 11.00 -1.71 23.62
N LEU A 304 10.13 -1.02 22.85
CA LEU A 304 10.54 0.04 21.91
C LEU A 304 11.12 1.27 22.67
N LEU A 305 10.43 1.71 23.72
CA LEU A 305 10.91 2.82 24.54
C LEU A 305 12.26 2.50 25.23
N LYS A 306 12.46 1.25 25.64
CA LYS A 306 13.74 0.76 26.13
C LYS A 306 14.84 0.78 25.04
N ALA A 307 14.48 0.48 23.77
CA ALA A 307 15.42 0.60 22.66
C ALA A 307 15.81 2.07 22.41
N TYR A 308 14.87 3.00 22.52
CA TYR A 308 15.12 4.42 22.31
C TYR A 308 15.90 5.08 23.44
N TYR A 309 15.55 4.80 24.69
CA TYR A 309 16.01 5.58 25.84
C TYR A 309 16.85 4.79 26.85
N GLY A 310 17.11 3.51 26.62
CA GLY A 310 17.98 2.68 27.43
C GLY A 310 17.64 2.75 28.92
N ASP A 311 18.64 3.06 29.74
CA ASP A 311 18.50 3.15 31.21
C ASP A 311 17.70 4.38 31.66
N ALA A 312 17.56 5.40 30.84
CA ALA A 312 16.71 6.54 31.13
C ALA A 312 15.21 6.20 31.10
N ALA A 313 14.81 5.15 30.37
CA ALA A 313 13.44 4.63 30.36
C ALA A 313 13.20 3.76 31.57
N THR A 314 12.49 4.27 32.57
CA THR A 314 12.15 3.57 33.83
C THR A 314 10.65 3.52 34.04
N LYS A 315 10.23 2.65 34.93
CA LYS A 315 8.80 2.52 35.25
C LYS A 315 8.22 3.80 35.88
N GLU A 316 9.05 4.53 36.63
CA GLU A 316 8.66 5.77 37.33
C GLU A 316 8.37 6.92 36.36
N ASN A 317 8.93 6.89 35.15
CA ASN A 317 8.68 7.90 34.12
C ASN A 317 7.92 7.35 32.92
N ASP A 318 7.12 6.30 33.09
CA ASP A 318 6.38 5.63 32.03
C ASP A 318 7.29 5.24 30.85
N PHE A 319 8.51 4.78 31.15
CA PHE A 319 9.56 4.41 30.19
C PHE A 319 9.91 5.53 29.19
N GLY A 320 9.65 6.78 29.54
CA GLY A 320 9.89 7.93 28.65
C GLY A 320 8.81 8.13 27.59
N PHE A 321 7.62 7.55 27.76
CA PHE A 321 6.51 7.69 26.80
C PHE A 321 6.17 9.16 26.49
N GLN A 322 6.31 10.06 27.48
CA GLN A 322 6.09 11.49 27.31
C GLN A 322 7.16 12.20 26.43
N TRP A 323 8.26 11.53 26.16
CA TRP A 323 9.33 12.07 25.30
C TRP A 323 9.08 11.77 23.81
N LEU A 324 8.14 10.90 23.48
CA LEU A 324 7.73 10.66 22.10
C LEU A 324 7.10 11.93 21.50
N PRO A 325 7.36 12.23 20.23
CA PRO A 325 6.65 13.29 19.54
C PRO A 325 5.15 12.98 19.46
N ARG A 326 4.35 14.04 19.38
CA ARG A 326 2.89 13.96 19.32
C ARG A 326 2.37 14.47 17.99
N LEU A 327 1.45 13.73 17.38
CA LEU A 327 0.79 14.19 16.17
C LEU A 327 -0.18 15.33 16.48
N THR A 328 -0.06 16.44 15.74
CA THR A 328 -0.86 17.65 15.89
C THR A 328 -1.88 17.84 14.79
N GLY A 329 -1.84 17.04 13.74
CA GLY A 329 -2.73 17.15 12.59
C GLY A 329 -2.39 16.17 11.48
N ASP A 330 -2.76 16.55 10.26
CA ASP A 330 -2.48 15.80 9.05
C ASP A 330 -1.06 16.10 8.56
N HIS A 331 -0.16 15.15 8.71
CA HIS A 331 1.21 15.21 8.20
C HIS A 331 1.42 14.20 7.06
N SER A 332 0.33 13.80 6.38
CA SER A 332 0.40 12.94 5.19
C SER A 332 1.19 13.62 4.07
N HIS A 333 1.58 12.82 3.07
CA HIS A 333 2.36 13.31 1.92
C HIS A 333 1.72 14.55 1.26
N PHE A 334 0.41 14.53 1.02
CA PHE A 334 -0.27 15.69 0.42
C PHE A 334 -0.57 16.79 1.45
N GLY A 335 -0.80 16.42 2.71
CA GLY A 335 -1.01 17.37 3.79
C GLY A 335 0.16 18.33 3.95
N TYR A 336 1.40 17.81 4.03
CA TYR A 336 2.57 18.68 4.19
C TYR A 336 2.87 19.51 2.92
N TRP A 337 2.59 19.00 1.69
CA TRP A 337 2.75 19.80 0.49
C TRP A 337 1.80 20.99 0.45
N LEU A 338 0.55 20.78 0.83
CA LEU A 338 -0.42 21.87 0.93
C LEU A 338 -0.07 22.87 2.03
N ASP A 339 0.39 22.40 3.18
CA ASP A 339 0.87 23.26 4.25
C ASP A 339 2.14 24.05 3.85
N MET A 340 3.02 23.44 3.08
CA MET A 340 4.18 24.14 2.50
C MET A 340 3.72 25.19 1.47
N ALA A 341 2.77 24.85 0.57
CA ALA A 341 2.18 25.80 -0.37
C ALA A 341 1.50 26.99 0.33
N ASP A 342 0.98 26.78 1.54
CA ASP A 342 0.41 27.82 2.39
C ASP A 342 1.44 28.57 3.25
N GLY A 343 2.74 28.23 3.14
CA GLY A 343 3.83 28.88 3.88
C GLY A 343 3.90 28.51 5.37
N LYS A 344 3.30 27.39 5.78
CA LYS A 344 3.31 26.93 7.18
C LYS A 344 4.56 26.14 7.56
N LEU A 345 5.32 25.64 6.58
CA LEU A 345 6.55 24.88 6.79
C LEU A 345 7.77 25.74 6.53
N GLU A 346 8.78 25.61 7.37
CA GLU A 346 10.04 26.36 7.25
C GLU A 346 11.14 25.58 6.56
N GLY A 347 11.10 24.25 6.60
CA GLY A 347 12.15 23.41 6.04
C GLY A 347 11.71 22.02 5.68
N LEU A 348 12.45 21.36 4.79
CA LEU A 348 12.15 20.02 4.31
C LEU A 348 13.44 19.23 4.10
N PHE A 349 13.44 17.96 4.53
CA PHE A 349 14.40 16.95 4.09
C PHE A 349 13.80 16.09 2.99
N VAL A 350 14.49 15.97 1.87
CA VAL A 350 14.14 15.08 0.75
C VAL A 350 15.26 14.07 0.58
N MET A 351 14.95 12.79 0.78
CA MET A 351 15.95 11.73 0.80
C MET A 351 15.54 10.62 -0.20
N GLY A 352 16.27 10.51 -1.32
CA GLY A 352 16.02 9.51 -2.36
C GLY A 352 14.66 9.64 -3.06
N GLN A 353 14.16 10.86 -3.20
CA GLN A 353 12.90 11.17 -3.87
C GLN A 353 13.04 12.44 -4.71
N ASN A 354 12.31 12.53 -5.81
CA ASN A 354 12.30 13.72 -6.69
C ASN A 354 10.88 14.31 -6.82
N PRO A 355 10.31 14.90 -5.76
CA PRO A 355 8.93 15.39 -5.74
C PRO A 355 8.65 16.47 -6.79
N ALA A 356 9.62 17.32 -7.14
CA ALA A 356 9.47 18.33 -8.19
C ALA A 356 9.03 17.77 -9.56
N VAL A 357 9.13 16.43 -9.73
CA VAL A 357 8.71 15.70 -10.94
C VAL A 357 7.74 14.55 -10.59
N GLY A 358 7.99 13.85 -9.49
CA GLY A 358 7.37 12.56 -9.18
C GLY A 358 6.04 12.62 -8.45
N ALA A 359 5.66 13.75 -7.89
CA ALA A 359 4.43 13.91 -7.15
C ALA A 359 3.31 14.57 -7.97
N PRO A 360 2.03 14.28 -7.68
CA PRO A 360 0.90 14.90 -8.36
C PRO A 360 0.92 16.43 -8.21
N ASN A 361 0.49 17.14 -9.24
CA ASN A 361 0.55 18.60 -9.32
C ASN A 361 1.96 19.13 -9.02
N ALA A 362 2.94 18.59 -9.73
CA ALA A 362 4.36 18.91 -9.51
C ALA A 362 4.64 20.42 -9.63
N ARG A 363 3.85 21.15 -10.43
CA ARG A 363 3.89 22.62 -10.50
C ARG A 363 3.62 23.27 -9.16
N LEU A 364 2.58 22.82 -8.44
CA LEU A 364 2.27 23.33 -7.09
C LEU A 364 3.43 23.02 -6.13
N GLU A 365 4.01 21.83 -6.23
CA GLU A 365 5.11 21.41 -5.35
C GLU A 365 6.38 22.24 -5.59
N ARG A 366 6.77 22.47 -6.85
CA ARG A 366 7.90 23.35 -7.16
C ARG A 366 7.71 24.77 -6.64
N LYS A 367 6.48 25.30 -6.73
CA LYS A 367 6.15 26.62 -6.15
C LYS A 367 6.13 26.62 -4.64
N ALA A 368 5.75 25.51 -4.01
CA ALA A 368 5.77 25.35 -2.56
C ALA A 368 7.23 25.28 -2.03
N LEU A 369 8.13 24.60 -2.73
CA LEU A 369 9.56 24.58 -2.39
C LEU A 369 10.16 25.98 -2.31
N ALA A 370 9.72 26.93 -3.14
CA ALA A 370 10.17 28.31 -3.15
C ALA A 370 9.71 29.12 -1.91
N LYS A 371 8.87 28.56 -1.04
CA LYS A 371 8.40 29.21 0.20
C LYS A 371 9.13 28.73 1.45
N LEU A 372 10.01 27.75 1.33
CA LEU A 372 10.81 27.25 2.42
C LEU A 372 11.94 28.22 2.77
N LYS A 373 12.41 28.19 4.03
CA LYS A 373 13.66 28.82 4.43
C LYS A 373 14.86 27.96 4.06
N TRP A 374 14.72 26.63 4.17
CA TRP A 374 15.78 25.71 3.81
C TRP A 374 15.21 24.40 3.24
N LEU A 375 15.99 23.79 2.34
CA LEU A 375 15.70 22.50 1.72
C LEU A 375 16.98 21.65 1.72
N VAL A 376 16.93 20.49 2.33
CA VAL A 376 18.02 19.51 2.29
C VAL A 376 17.62 18.39 1.35
N VAL A 377 18.38 18.22 0.27
CA VAL A 377 18.20 17.14 -0.71
C VAL A 377 19.36 16.16 -0.59
N ARG A 378 19.04 14.88 -0.44
CA ARG A 378 20.01 13.79 -0.52
C ARG A 378 19.64 12.86 -1.65
N ASP A 379 20.48 12.79 -2.66
CA ASP A 379 20.26 11.91 -3.80
C ASP A 379 21.60 11.48 -4.43
N LEU A 380 21.53 10.52 -5.35
CA LEU A 380 22.68 9.99 -6.09
C LEU A 380 23.18 10.97 -7.15
N VAL A 381 22.32 11.84 -7.63
CA VAL A 381 22.58 12.83 -8.68
C VAL A 381 21.86 14.15 -8.36
N GLU A 382 22.23 15.20 -9.05
CA GLU A 382 21.53 16.47 -8.99
C GLU A 382 20.18 16.35 -9.72
N ILE A 383 19.09 16.38 -8.94
CA ILE A 383 17.72 16.22 -9.39
C ILE A 383 16.96 17.54 -9.41
N GLU A 384 15.80 17.57 -10.09
CA GLU A 384 14.97 18.77 -10.23
C GLU A 384 14.56 19.37 -8.89
N THR A 385 14.37 18.58 -7.86
CA THR A 385 14.05 19.07 -6.51
C THR A 385 15.18 19.91 -5.93
N ALA A 386 16.44 19.61 -6.24
CA ALA A 386 17.58 20.42 -5.80
C ALA A 386 17.78 21.67 -6.63
N THR A 387 17.24 21.72 -7.85
CA THR A 387 17.49 22.79 -8.82
C THR A 387 16.24 23.54 -9.27
N PHE A 388 15.11 23.35 -8.57
CA PHE A 388 13.84 23.97 -8.93
C PHE A 388 13.93 25.50 -9.08
N TRP A 389 14.81 26.13 -8.34
CA TRP A 389 15.06 27.57 -8.30
C TRP A 389 15.87 28.07 -9.50
N LEU A 390 16.55 27.18 -10.23
CA LEU A 390 17.48 27.49 -11.32
C LEU A 390 16.84 27.38 -12.69
N ASP A 391 16.16 26.27 -12.98
CA ASP A 391 15.74 25.90 -14.33
C ASP A 391 14.41 25.13 -14.39
N SER A 392 13.53 25.32 -13.41
CA SER A 392 12.19 24.74 -13.46
C SER A 392 11.34 25.39 -14.58
N PRO A 393 10.26 24.72 -15.03
CA PRO A 393 9.31 25.32 -15.97
C PRO A 393 8.77 26.68 -15.51
N GLU A 394 8.60 26.89 -14.21
CA GLU A 394 8.13 28.15 -13.63
C GLU A 394 9.16 29.28 -13.73
N ILE A 395 10.45 28.94 -13.64
CA ILE A 395 11.55 29.89 -13.91
C ILE A 395 11.59 30.24 -15.40
N ALA A 396 11.49 29.22 -16.26
CA ALA A 396 11.53 29.40 -17.71
C ALA A 396 10.36 30.24 -18.22
N SER A 397 9.19 30.13 -17.62
CA SER A 397 7.99 30.93 -17.96
C SER A 397 7.96 32.31 -17.30
N GLY A 398 8.83 32.58 -16.32
CA GLY A 398 8.84 33.82 -15.52
C GLY A 398 7.76 33.86 -14.44
N GLU A 399 7.11 32.73 -14.14
CA GLU A 399 6.15 32.61 -13.04
C GLU A 399 6.87 32.64 -11.67
N LEU A 400 8.07 32.05 -11.62
CA LEU A 400 9.02 32.22 -10.52
C LEU A 400 10.27 32.95 -11.04
N ARG A 401 10.93 33.68 -10.18
CA ARG A 401 12.20 34.35 -10.48
C ARG A 401 13.23 33.87 -9.45
N THR A 402 14.37 33.43 -9.93
CA THR A 402 15.48 32.98 -9.09
C THR A 402 15.84 33.98 -8.01
N ASP A 403 15.90 35.28 -8.35
CA ASP A 403 16.26 36.36 -7.42
C ASP A 403 15.26 36.60 -6.29
N ASP A 404 14.03 36.10 -6.45
CA ASP A 404 12.96 36.24 -5.46
C ASP A 404 12.81 34.99 -4.54
N ILE A 405 13.60 33.93 -4.78
CA ILE A 405 13.57 32.69 -4.01
C ILE A 405 14.60 32.76 -2.89
N GLU A 406 14.13 32.76 -1.64
CA GLU A 406 14.99 32.83 -0.43
C GLU A 406 15.35 31.45 0.14
N THR A 407 14.85 30.36 -0.45
CA THR A 407 15.09 29.00 0.02
C THR A 407 16.59 28.65 -0.09
N GLU A 408 17.25 28.40 1.02
CA GLU A 408 18.62 27.89 1.04
C GLU A 408 18.60 26.37 0.77
N VAL A 409 19.23 25.94 -0.36
CA VAL A 409 19.24 24.54 -0.77
C VAL A 409 20.57 23.89 -0.48
N PHE A 410 20.52 22.76 0.25
CA PHE A 410 21.66 21.91 0.56
C PHE A 410 21.56 20.60 -0.19
N LEU A 411 22.50 20.33 -1.09
CA LEU A 411 22.59 19.04 -1.79
C LEU A 411 23.71 18.21 -1.17
N PHE A 412 23.34 17.07 -0.56
CA PHE A 412 24.28 16.10 0.01
C PHE A 412 24.29 14.84 -0.84
N PRO A 413 25.44 14.39 -1.36
CA PRO A 413 25.53 13.18 -2.16
C PRO A 413 25.24 11.94 -1.32
N ALA A 414 24.39 11.05 -1.85
CA ALA A 414 24.00 9.81 -1.20
C ALA A 414 24.74 8.60 -1.78
N ALA A 415 25.01 7.61 -0.94
CA ALA A 415 25.56 6.33 -1.37
C ALA A 415 24.49 5.45 -2.00
N SER A 416 24.82 4.79 -3.10
CA SER A 416 23.95 3.81 -3.75
C SER A 416 23.89 2.49 -2.99
N HIS A 417 23.04 1.56 -3.44
CA HIS A 417 22.86 0.25 -2.80
C HIS A 417 24.12 -0.61 -2.76
N VAL A 418 25.02 -0.48 -3.73
CA VAL A 418 26.26 -1.25 -3.79
C VAL A 418 27.40 -0.61 -2.97
N GLU A 419 27.21 0.61 -2.54
CA GLU A 419 28.19 1.44 -1.82
C GLU A 419 27.97 1.45 -0.29
N LYS A 420 27.04 0.65 0.20
CA LYS A 420 26.72 0.51 1.64
C LYS A 420 26.22 -0.88 1.98
N ALA A 421 26.49 -1.33 3.19
CA ALA A 421 25.90 -2.55 3.75
C ALA A 421 24.51 -2.26 4.34
N GLY A 422 23.70 -3.31 4.52
CA GLY A 422 22.39 -3.20 5.13
C GLY A 422 21.41 -4.24 4.64
N THR A 423 20.12 -3.97 4.80
CA THR A 423 19.07 -4.93 4.51
C THR A 423 18.02 -4.40 3.54
N PHE A 424 17.38 -5.34 2.85
CA PHE A 424 16.08 -5.14 2.20
C PHE A 424 15.07 -6.10 2.79
N THR A 425 13.89 -5.63 3.17
CA THR A 425 12.72 -6.48 3.40
C THR A 425 11.77 -6.33 2.23
N ASN A 426 11.66 -7.40 1.43
CA ASN A 426 10.85 -7.40 0.22
C ASN A 426 9.34 -7.61 0.49
N THR A 427 8.54 -7.57 -0.54
CA THR A 427 7.09 -7.79 -0.48
C THR A 427 6.70 -9.10 0.23
N GLN A 428 7.48 -10.15 0.07
CA GLN A 428 7.28 -11.45 0.74
C GLN A 428 7.78 -11.47 2.18
N ARG A 429 8.23 -10.33 2.70
CA ARG A 429 8.76 -10.14 4.05
C ARG A 429 10.11 -10.83 4.30
N LEU A 430 10.76 -11.30 3.26
CA LEU A 430 12.12 -11.82 3.34
C LEU A 430 13.09 -10.67 3.56
N LEU A 431 13.79 -10.70 4.68
CA LEU A 431 14.88 -9.79 5.02
C LEU A 431 16.17 -10.33 4.43
N GLN A 432 16.81 -9.52 3.59
CA GLN A 432 18.02 -9.90 2.87
C GLN A 432 19.15 -8.96 3.23
N TRP A 433 20.23 -9.50 3.79
CA TRP A 433 21.46 -8.76 4.04
C TRP A 433 22.29 -8.65 2.76
N ARG A 434 22.87 -7.50 2.57
CA ARG A 434 23.86 -7.23 1.54
C ARG A 434 25.07 -6.55 2.13
N GLU A 435 26.22 -6.95 1.65
CA GLU A 435 27.50 -6.30 1.96
C GLU A 435 27.72 -5.08 1.05
N GLN A 436 28.53 -4.16 1.51
CA GLN A 436 29.09 -3.12 0.67
C GLN A 436 30.01 -3.77 -0.37
N ALA A 437 29.80 -3.45 -1.65
CA ALA A 437 30.60 -4.00 -2.73
C ALA A 437 31.72 -3.07 -3.20
N VAL A 438 31.51 -1.76 -3.12
CA VAL A 438 32.45 -0.70 -3.51
C VAL A 438 32.33 0.48 -2.56
N GLU A 439 33.41 1.26 -2.46
CA GLU A 439 33.38 2.50 -1.68
C GLU A 439 32.51 3.58 -2.36
N PRO A 440 31.77 4.39 -1.58
CA PRO A 440 31.05 5.53 -2.13
C PRO A 440 32.04 6.55 -2.76
N PRO A 441 31.69 7.17 -3.90
CA PRO A 441 32.54 8.15 -4.53
C PRO A 441 32.54 9.48 -3.75
N GLY A 442 33.71 10.11 -3.59
CA GLY A 442 33.88 11.44 -3.01
C GLY A 442 33.24 11.58 -1.62
N ASP A 443 32.34 12.54 -1.48
CA ASP A 443 31.65 12.83 -0.23
C ASP A 443 30.29 12.11 -0.09
N ALA A 444 29.98 11.14 -0.96
CA ALA A 444 28.78 10.36 -0.84
C ALA A 444 28.77 9.55 0.48
N ARG A 445 27.64 9.56 1.17
CA ARG A 445 27.44 8.88 2.46
C ARG A 445 26.14 8.08 2.45
N SER A 446 26.08 7.05 3.28
CA SER A 446 24.84 6.28 3.50
C SER A 446 23.79 7.15 4.24
N GLU A 447 22.53 6.77 4.15
CA GLU A 447 21.48 7.40 4.94
C GLU A 447 21.71 7.13 6.43
N LEU A 448 22.22 5.95 6.78
CA LEU A 448 22.57 5.61 8.16
C LEU A 448 23.62 6.56 8.73
N HIS A 449 24.70 6.80 7.97
CA HIS A 449 25.72 7.78 8.34
C HIS A 449 25.13 9.16 8.57
N PHE A 450 24.37 9.65 7.60
CA PHE A 450 23.81 10.99 7.67
C PHE A 450 22.88 11.19 8.88
N ILE A 451 21.95 10.26 9.09
CA ILE A 451 20.99 10.34 10.19
C ILE A 451 21.69 10.15 11.54
N TYR A 452 22.67 9.25 11.62
CA TYR A 452 23.43 9.02 12.85
C TYR A 452 24.18 10.27 13.28
N HIS A 453 24.98 10.86 12.40
CA HIS A 453 25.77 12.05 12.73
C HIS A 453 24.90 13.29 12.95
N LEU A 454 23.83 13.47 12.17
CA LEU A 454 22.86 14.54 12.40
C LEU A 454 22.20 14.39 13.78
N GLY A 455 21.79 13.18 14.15
CA GLY A 455 21.18 12.90 15.45
C GLY A 455 22.15 13.18 16.61
N ARG A 456 23.42 12.83 16.47
CA ARG A 456 24.47 13.17 17.45
C ARG A 456 24.65 14.67 17.61
N LEU A 457 24.77 15.39 16.51
CA LEU A 457 24.88 16.85 16.53
C LEU A 457 23.67 17.53 17.19
N LEU A 458 22.47 17.05 16.91
CA LEU A 458 21.26 17.54 17.56
C LEU A 458 21.26 17.24 19.05
N LYS A 459 21.71 16.04 19.45
CA LYS A 459 21.82 15.64 20.85
C LYS A 459 22.84 16.50 21.60
N GLU A 460 23.96 16.83 20.99
CA GLU A 460 24.97 17.73 21.54
C GLU A 460 24.45 19.16 21.76
N LYS A 461 23.52 19.61 20.93
CA LYS A 461 22.86 20.92 21.01
C LYS A 461 21.66 20.94 21.95
N ALA A 462 21.23 19.79 22.47
CA ALA A 462 20.09 19.70 23.37
C ALA A 462 20.35 20.45 24.66
N THR A 463 19.39 21.24 25.10
CA THR A 463 19.47 22.05 26.33
C THR A 463 18.83 21.31 27.51
N ASP A 464 18.96 21.88 28.72
CA ASP A 464 18.26 21.33 29.91
C ASP A 464 16.73 21.54 29.88
N SER A 465 16.20 22.13 28.83
CA SER A 465 14.76 22.28 28.64
C SER A 465 14.03 20.92 28.72
N PRO A 466 12.87 20.88 29.38
CA PRO A 466 12.01 19.70 29.35
C PRO A 466 11.66 19.26 27.93
N ARG A 467 11.58 20.18 26.98
CA ARG A 467 11.34 19.90 25.56
C ARG A 467 12.43 19.00 24.96
N ASP A 468 13.68 19.16 25.39
CA ASP A 468 14.82 18.42 24.86
C ASP A 468 15.10 17.11 25.63
N ALA A 469 14.30 16.80 26.66
CA ALA A 469 14.51 15.64 27.51
C ALA A 469 14.58 14.31 26.74
N GLY A 470 13.67 14.11 25.81
CA GLY A 470 13.67 12.93 24.94
C GLY A 470 14.93 12.84 24.06
N LEU A 471 15.37 13.95 23.49
CA LEU A 471 16.57 14.02 22.66
C LEU A 471 17.84 13.69 23.48
N ARG A 472 17.96 14.23 24.71
CA ARG A 472 19.07 13.89 25.61
C ARG A 472 19.08 12.43 26.02
N ALA A 473 17.89 11.84 26.20
CA ALA A 473 17.72 10.45 26.66
C ALA A 473 17.94 9.41 25.55
N LEU A 474 17.89 9.77 24.26
CA LEU A 474 18.14 8.82 23.18
C LEU A 474 19.46 8.11 23.37
N THR A 475 19.48 6.79 23.20
CA THR A 475 20.71 5.99 23.25
C THR A 475 21.65 6.37 22.11
N TRP A 476 21.21 6.35 20.88
CA TRP A 476 21.87 6.83 19.66
C TRP A 476 23.41 6.67 19.65
N ASP A 477 23.87 5.48 20.01
CA ASP A 477 25.30 5.17 20.16
C ASP A 477 25.57 3.79 19.55
N TYR A 478 26.03 3.79 18.29
CA TYR A 478 26.40 2.58 17.55
C TYR A 478 27.92 2.54 17.37
N PRO A 479 28.52 1.33 17.33
CA PRO A 479 29.91 1.16 16.87
C PRO A 479 30.06 1.74 15.47
N THR A 480 31.16 2.40 15.22
CA THR A 480 31.51 2.97 13.91
C THR A 480 32.77 2.37 13.36
N HIS A 481 32.95 2.46 12.04
CA HIS A 481 34.15 1.97 11.36
C HIS A 481 34.61 2.93 10.26
N GLY A 482 35.88 2.77 9.85
CA GLY A 482 36.50 3.59 8.82
C GLY A 482 36.78 5.04 9.25
N ALA A 483 37.40 5.79 8.36
CA ALA A 483 37.80 7.17 8.60
C ALA A 483 36.61 8.15 8.68
N ILE A 484 35.48 7.79 8.10
CA ILE A 484 34.24 8.58 8.10
C ILE A 484 33.32 8.24 9.28
N GLU A 485 33.72 7.30 10.15
CA GLU A 485 32.89 6.84 11.26
C GLU A 485 31.51 6.33 10.82
N GLU A 486 31.47 5.46 9.78
CA GLU A 486 30.22 4.83 9.32
C GLU A 486 29.67 3.93 10.44
N PRO A 487 28.39 4.09 10.86
CA PRO A 487 27.81 3.23 11.89
C PRO A 487 27.64 1.80 11.39
N ASP A 488 27.81 0.84 12.30
CA ASP A 488 27.64 -0.59 12.02
C ASP A 488 26.16 -0.93 11.79
N PRO A 489 25.73 -1.26 10.57
CA PRO A 489 24.34 -1.60 10.28
C PRO A 489 23.87 -2.89 10.95
N GLU A 490 24.79 -3.82 11.32
CA GLU A 490 24.44 -5.01 12.07
C GLU A 490 24.12 -4.68 13.53
N ALA A 491 24.80 -3.69 14.14
CA ALA A 491 24.44 -3.20 15.47
C ALA A 491 23.02 -2.61 15.50
N VAL A 492 22.63 -1.88 14.45
CA VAL A 492 21.24 -1.40 14.27
C VAL A 492 20.26 -2.55 14.12
N LEU A 493 20.58 -3.58 13.31
CA LEU A 493 19.74 -4.76 13.14
C LEU A 493 19.53 -5.51 14.47
N ARG A 494 20.55 -5.60 15.33
CA ARG A 494 20.46 -6.22 16.65
C ARG A 494 19.53 -5.43 17.59
N GLU A 495 19.56 -4.11 17.53
CA GLU A 495 18.61 -3.28 18.28
C GLU A 495 17.17 -3.49 17.78
N ILE A 496 16.97 -3.52 16.46
CA ILE A 496 15.67 -3.76 15.83
C ILE A 496 15.12 -5.13 16.25
N HIS A 497 15.94 -6.17 16.19
CA HIS A 497 15.58 -7.52 16.59
C HIS A 497 15.21 -7.64 18.07
N GLY A 498 16.00 -7.05 18.92
CA GLY A 498 15.76 -6.98 20.36
C GLY A 498 16.55 -7.96 21.21
N ARG A 499 16.63 -7.64 22.51
CA ARG A 499 17.42 -8.36 23.51
C ARG A 499 16.79 -8.29 24.91
N SER A 500 17.20 -9.21 25.75
CA SER A 500 17.06 -9.19 27.21
C SER A 500 18.44 -9.28 27.87
N ASP A 501 18.51 -9.30 29.18
CA ASP A 501 19.76 -9.57 29.93
C ASP A 501 20.35 -10.96 29.65
N ALA A 502 19.51 -11.90 29.25
CA ALA A 502 19.95 -13.26 28.87
C ALA A 502 20.51 -13.36 27.43
N GLY A 503 20.44 -12.29 26.63
CA GLY A 503 20.89 -12.24 25.25
C GLY A 503 19.78 -11.89 24.26
N PRO A 504 19.99 -12.16 22.94
CA PRO A 504 19.00 -11.90 21.90
C PRO A 504 17.70 -12.64 22.19
N ILE A 505 16.55 -11.99 21.98
CA ILE A 505 15.24 -12.65 22.08
C ILE A 505 15.01 -13.55 20.85
N LYS A 506 14.23 -14.61 21.00
CA LYS A 506 13.99 -15.56 19.92
C LYS A 506 12.69 -15.27 19.15
N HIS A 507 11.74 -14.66 19.81
CA HIS A 507 10.46 -14.25 19.21
C HIS A 507 9.73 -13.24 20.09
N PHE A 508 8.75 -12.56 19.54
CA PHE A 508 7.98 -11.49 20.21
C PHE A 508 7.31 -11.90 21.54
N GLY A 509 7.02 -13.17 21.75
CA GLY A 509 6.44 -13.67 22.99
C GLY A 509 7.37 -13.56 24.21
N GLU A 510 8.68 -13.34 23.99
CA GLU A 510 9.66 -13.11 25.07
C GLU A 510 9.71 -11.66 25.52
N LEU A 511 9.09 -10.73 24.79
CA LEU A 511 9.01 -9.32 25.16
C LEU A 511 8.21 -9.11 26.44
N LYS A 512 8.65 -8.16 27.27
CA LYS A 512 8.08 -7.80 28.57
C LYS A 512 7.68 -6.34 28.63
N ASN A 513 6.74 -6.02 29.49
CA ASN A 513 6.31 -4.65 29.80
C ASN A 513 6.89 -4.10 31.12
N ASP A 514 7.85 -4.82 31.70
CA ASP A 514 8.54 -4.43 32.93
C ASP A 514 9.87 -3.69 32.72
N GLY A 515 10.27 -3.51 31.44
CA GLY A 515 11.53 -2.86 31.08
C GLY A 515 12.75 -3.78 31.00
N SER A 516 12.58 -5.10 31.21
CA SER A 516 13.66 -6.09 31.13
C SER A 516 14.01 -6.52 29.70
N THR A 517 13.26 -6.07 28.72
CA THR A 517 13.50 -6.29 27.28
C THR A 517 13.57 -4.98 26.51
N SER A 518 14.37 -4.98 25.46
CA SER A 518 14.54 -3.88 24.51
C SER A 518 14.36 -4.43 23.09
N CYS A 519 13.56 -3.78 22.25
CA CYS A 519 13.31 -4.22 20.88
C CYS A 519 12.85 -3.05 20.02
N GLY A 520 13.63 -2.71 19.02
CA GLY A 520 13.32 -1.59 18.11
C GLY A 520 12.11 -1.85 17.21
N CYS A 521 11.82 -3.12 16.88
CA CYS A 521 10.64 -3.48 16.10
C CYS A 521 10.20 -4.93 16.33
N TRP A 522 9.14 -5.15 17.07
CA TRP A 522 8.67 -6.46 17.51
C TRP A 522 8.44 -7.48 16.40
N ILE A 523 8.08 -7.05 15.18
CA ILE A 523 7.84 -7.94 14.04
C ILE A 523 9.11 -8.50 13.42
N TYR A 524 10.28 -8.01 13.81
CA TYR A 524 11.60 -8.52 13.39
C TYR A 524 12.24 -9.42 14.46
N SER A 525 11.61 -9.61 15.59
CA SER A 525 12.13 -10.52 16.61
C SER A 525 12.22 -11.96 16.08
N GLY A 526 13.38 -12.59 16.26
CA GLY A 526 13.69 -13.90 15.68
C GLY A 526 14.61 -13.86 14.45
N VAL A 527 14.85 -12.68 13.87
CA VAL A 527 15.73 -12.53 12.69
C VAL A 527 17.21 -12.61 13.07
N PHE A 528 17.58 -12.26 14.30
CA PHE A 528 18.94 -12.28 14.81
C PHE A 528 19.00 -12.98 16.19
N ASP A 529 18.99 -14.30 16.21
CA ASP A 529 18.98 -15.08 17.47
C ASP A 529 20.36 -15.68 17.84
N GLY A 530 21.43 -14.95 17.56
CA GLY A 530 22.83 -15.35 17.67
C GLY A 530 23.53 -15.40 16.32
N GLU A 531 22.75 -15.59 15.26
CA GLU A 531 23.18 -15.51 13.87
C GLU A 531 22.29 -14.53 13.10
N ASN A 532 22.85 -13.78 12.16
CA ASN A 532 22.13 -12.91 11.26
C ASN A 532 21.43 -13.75 10.18
N LYS A 533 20.19 -14.15 10.40
CA LYS A 533 19.41 -14.94 9.45
C LYS A 533 19.18 -14.23 8.11
N ALA A 534 19.23 -12.91 8.09
CA ALA A 534 19.15 -12.11 6.86
C ALA A 534 20.34 -12.37 5.93
N ASN A 535 21.46 -12.84 6.48
CA ASN A 535 22.67 -13.21 5.71
C ASN A 535 22.62 -14.65 5.16
N GLY A 536 21.54 -15.39 5.35
CA GLY A 536 21.34 -16.73 4.82
C GLY A 536 21.44 -16.75 3.27
N ARG A 537 22.24 -17.69 2.73
CA ARG A 537 22.42 -17.87 1.29
C ARG A 537 21.80 -19.17 0.78
N ALA A 538 21.60 -20.14 1.66
CA ALA A 538 20.95 -21.40 1.35
C ALA A 538 19.89 -21.71 2.40
N PRO A 539 18.72 -22.26 2.01
CA PRO A 539 17.69 -22.60 2.97
C PRO A 539 18.14 -23.80 3.83
N HIS A 540 17.80 -23.75 5.12
CA HIS A 540 17.87 -24.90 6.00
C HIS A 540 16.62 -25.77 5.77
N GLY A 541 16.58 -26.51 4.68
CA GLY A 541 15.43 -27.31 4.31
C GLY A 541 14.76 -26.84 3.01
N LYS A 542 13.61 -27.44 2.70
CA LYS A 542 12.96 -27.36 1.39
C LYS A 542 12.48 -25.96 0.99
N TYR A 543 12.14 -25.11 1.94
CA TYR A 543 11.38 -23.87 1.67
C TYR A 543 12.02 -22.61 2.26
N GLY A 544 13.33 -22.58 2.46
CA GLY A 544 14.02 -21.41 3.00
C GLY A 544 13.90 -21.27 4.51
N HIS A 545 13.68 -22.34 5.24
CA HIS A 545 13.76 -22.34 6.70
C HIS A 545 15.13 -21.86 7.17
N GLY A 546 15.15 -21.01 8.19
CA GLY A 546 16.37 -20.40 8.70
C GLY A 546 16.79 -19.12 8.00
N TRP A 547 16.06 -18.66 6.99
CA TRP A 547 16.16 -17.31 6.47
C TRP A 547 15.39 -16.32 7.36
N GLY A 548 15.79 -15.05 7.34
CA GLY A 548 15.09 -13.99 8.06
C GLY A 548 13.81 -13.57 7.37
N TYR A 549 12.68 -13.71 8.04
CA TYR A 549 11.40 -13.14 7.60
C TYR A 549 10.91 -12.14 8.64
N ALA A 550 10.58 -10.95 8.19
CA ALA A 550 9.84 -10.00 9.01
C ALA A 550 8.46 -10.61 9.36
N TRP A 551 7.99 -10.37 10.50
CA TRP A 551 6.87 -10.98 11.20
C TRP A 551 7.30 -12.11 12.13
N PRO A 552 6.67 -12.15 13.29
CA PRO A 552 7.12 -13.01 14.36
C PRO A 552 7.29 -14.48 13.96
N MET A 553 8.36 -15.08 14.47
CA MET A 553 8.72 -16.49 14.28
C MET A 553 9.18 -16.87 12.88
N ASP A 554 9.68 -15.93 12.10
CA ASP A 554 10.30 -16.18 10.76
C ASP A 554 9.43 -16.99 9.79
N ARG A 555 8.12 -16.77 9.80
CA ARG A 555 7.20 -17.52 8.94
C ARG A 555 7.14 -16.97 7.52
N ARG A 556 6.99 -17.87 6.57
CA ARG A 556 6.97 -17.55 5.15
C ARG A 556 5.59 -17.16 4.63
N ILE A 557 4.55 -17.88 5.04
CA ILE A 557 3.16 -17.63 4.64
C ILE A 557 2.35 -17.22 5.88
N LEU A 558 1.77 -16.03 5.83
CA LEU A 558 0.82 -15.56 6.85
C LEU A 558 -0.50 -16.30 6.73
N TYR A 559 -1.16 -16.48 7.88
CA TYR A 559 -2.43 -17.18 7.99
C TYR A 559 -2.34 -18.64 7.51
N ASN A 560 -1.16 -19.24 7.65
CA ASN A 560 -0.90 -20.59 7.15
C ASN A 560 -1.72 -21.68 7.86
N ARG A 561 -2.36 -21.36 9.02
CA ARG A 561 -3.38 -22.20 9.64
C ARG A 561 -4.51 -22.51 8.64
N ALA A 562 -4.86 -21.57 7.76
CA ALA A 562 -5.89 -21.74 6.74
C ALA A 562 -5.51 -22.77 5.65
N SER A 563 -4.27 -23.26 5.61
CA SER A 563 -3.86 -24.35 4.72
C SER A 563 -4.35 -25.73 5.17
N ALA A 564 -4.88 -25.84 6.39
CA ALA A 564 -5.54 -27.03 6.91
C ALA A 564 -7.02 -26.77 7.17
N ALA A 565 -7.81 -27.84 7.21
CA ALA A 565 -9.22 -27.80 7.61
C ALA A 565 -9.39 -27.43 9.10
N PRO A 566 -10.59 -27.11 9.59
CA PRO A 566 -10.84 -26.79 10.98
C PRO A 566 -10.35 -27.86 11.96
N ASP A 567 -10.45 -29.12 11.61
CA ASP A 567 -9.95 -30.25 12.39
C ASP A 567 -8.42 -30.45 12.34
N GLY A 568 -7.70 -29.59 11.61
CA GLY A 568 -6.24 -29.65 11.47
C GLY A 568 -5.74 -30.59 10.37
N THR A 569 -6.62 -31.30 9.66
CA THR A 569 -6.21 -32.11 8.51
C THR A 569 -5.88 -31.23 7.29
N PRO A 570 -4.91 -31.60 6.45
CA PRO A 570 -4.66 -30.84 5.21
C PRO A 570 -5.89 -30.82 4.30
N TRP A 571 -6.16 -29.68 3.64
CA TRP A 571 -7.15 -29.67 2.56
C TRP A 571 -6.80 -30.62 1.43
N SER A 572 -5.51 -30.78 1.17
CA SER A 572 -4.96 -31.64 0.12
C SER A 572 -3.59 -32.14 0.54
N GLU A 573 -3.34 -33.43 0.37
CA GLU A 573 -2.00 -34.01 0.64
C GLU A 573 -0.93 -33.44 -0.32
N ARG A 574 -1.30 -33.15 -1.56
CA ARG A 574 -0.41 -32.59 -2.56
C ARG A 574 0.03 -31.15 -2.27
N LYS A 575 -0.84 -30.38 -1.61
CA LYS A 575 -0.65 -28.93 -1.33
C LYS A 575 -0.63 -28.61 0.16
N LYS A 576 -0.36 -29.59 1.00
CA LYS A 576 -0.26 -29.34 2.44
C LYS A 576 0.90 -28.42 2.77
N LEU A 577 0.70 -27.58 3.75
CA LEU A 577 1.71 -26.66 4.26
C LEU A 577 1.92 -26.82 5.75
N VAL A 578 0.88 -26.66 6.56
CA VAL A 578 0.86 -26.99 7.99
C VAL A 578 -0.32 -27.91 8.27
N TRP A 579 -0.19 -28.83 9.25
CA TRP A 579 -1.23 -29.75 9.67
C TRP A 579 -1.03 -30.16 11.13
N TRP A 580 -2.09 -30.60 11.79
CA TRP A 580 -2.03 -31.14 13.12
C TRP A 580 -1.51 -32.56 13.11
N ASP A 581 -0.43 -32.83 13.86
CA ASP A 581 0.14 -34.16 14.06
C ASP A 581 -0.32 -34.68 15.43
N GLU A 582 -1.37 -35.50 15.45
CA GLU A 582 -1.94 -36.03 16.67
C GLU A 582 -0.92 -36.88 17.49
N ALA A 583 0.01 -37.55 16.83
CA ALA A 583 1.02 -38.37 17.50
C ALA A 583 2.05 -37.53 18.26
N LYS A 584 2.36 -36.33 17.74
CA LYS A 584 3.26 -35.38 18.39
C LYS A 584 2.56 -34.41 19.32
N GLY A 585 1.25 -34.21 19.14
CA GLY A 585 0.48 -33.21 19.85
C GLY A 585 0.92 -31.78 19.50
N ASP A 586 1.33 -31.55 18.24
CA ASP A 586 1.70 -30.24 17.75
C ASP A 586 1.42 -30.07 16.25
N TRP A 587 1.47 -28.81 15.78
CA TRP A 587 1.40 -28.51 14.36
C TRP A 587 2.74 -28.81 13.68
N ALA A 588 2.69 -29.69 12.71
CA ALA A 588 3.81 -30.01 11.82
C ALA A 588 3.63 -29.31 10.46
N GLY A 589 4.67 -29.28 9.66
CA GLY A 589 4.56 -28.78 8.30
C GLY A 589 5.85 -28.35 7.65
N ASP A 590 5.69 -27.87 6.42
CA ASP A 590 6.73 -27.31 5.58
C ASP A 590 6.93 -25.80 5.80
N ASP A 591 6.22 -25.20 6.76
CA ASP A 591 6.37 -23.83 7.22
C ASP A 591 6.25 -23.77 8.74
N VAL A 592 6.70 -22.68 9.33
CA VAL A 592 6.47 -22.40 10.74
C VAL A 592 5.03 -21.97 10.91
N ALA A 593 4.31 -22.61 11.84
CA ALA A 593 2.96 -22.21 12.16
C ALA A 593 2.92 -20.76 12.67
N ASP A 594 2.01 -19.95 12.18
CA ASP A 594 1.88 -18.54 12.54
C ASP A 594 0.97 -18.31 13.78
N PHE A 595 0.77 -19.34 14.53
CA PHE A 595 -0.02 -19.42 15.76
C PHE A 595 0.66 -20.37 16.74
N THR A 596 0.12 -20.52 17.94
CA THR A 596 0.71 -21.38 18.98
C THR A 596 0.80 -22.84 18.50
N LYS A 597 2.01 -23.35 18.32
CA LYS A 597 2.29 -24.66 17.72
C LYS A 597 1.62 -25.85 18.42
N LYS A 598 1.40 -25.75 19.75
CA LYS A 598 0.76 -26.79 20.56
C LYS A 598 -0.75 -26.61 20.74
N LYS A 599 -1.33 -25.59 20.14
CA LYS A 599 -2.75 -25.34 20.26
C LYS A 599 -3.54 -26.34 19.42
N ARG A 600 -4.33 -27.17 20.06
CA ARG A 600 -5.16 -28.18 19.38
C ARG A 600 -6.18 -27.50 18.45
N PRO A 601 -6.52 -28.11 17.31
CA PRO A 601 -7.55 -27.60 16.41
C PRO A 601 -8.93 -27.40 17.07
N ASP A 602 -9.28 -28.30 18.01
CA ASP A 602 -10.55 -28.28 18.74
C ASP A 602 -10.51 -27.43 20.02
N ALA A 603 -9.39 -26.74 20.30
CA ALA A 603 -9.27 -25.90 21.48
C ALA A 603 -10.24 -24.71 21.40
N LYS A 604 -11.02 -24.50 22.43
CA LYS A 604 -11.84 -23.30 22.59
C LYS A 604 -10.96 -22.14 23.02
N GLY A 605 -11.27 -20.94 22.55
CA GLY A 605 -10.59 -19.73 23.02
C GLY A 605 -10.83 -19.52 24.52
N ASP A 606 -9.79 -19.10 25.23
CA ASP A 606 -9.79 -18.77 26.64
C ASP A 606 -9.69 -17.24 26.82
N SER A 607 -10.85 -16.60 26.94
CA SER A 607 -10.91 -15.13 27.06
C SER A 607 -10.23 -14.60 28.34
N ASP A 608 -10.10 -15.42 29.37
CA ASP A 608 -9.47 -15.00 30.62
C ASP A 608 -7.95 -14.87 30.50
N LYS A 609 -7.35 -15.54 29.50
CA LYS A 609 -5.93 -15.45 29.22
C LYS A 609 -5.58 -14.35 28.22
N GLY A 610 -6.53 -13.97 27.40
CA GLY A 610 -6.32 -12.96 26.35
C GLY A 610 -5.36 -13.40 25.24
N GLY A 611 -5.13 -12.51 24.29
CA GLY A 611 -4.18 -12.70 23.21
C GLY A 611 -4.47 -13.89 22.31
N ASP A 612 -3.42 -14.62 21.94
CA ASP A 612 -3.54 -15.81 21.10
C ASP A 612 -4.35 -16.93 21.77
N GLU A 613 -4.26 -17.06 23.09
CA GLU A 613 -5.04 -18.05 23.87
C GLU A 613 -6.55 -17.76 23.86
N ALA A 614 -6.95 -16.51 23.61
CA ALA A 614 -8.36 -16.14 23.52
C ALA A 614 -8.98 -16.48 22.15
N LEU A 615 -8.18 -16.84 21.15
CA LEU A 615 -8.68 -17.31 19.87
C LEU A 615 -8.88 -18.82 19.89
N PRO A 616 -9.90 -19.37 19.22
CA PRO A 616 -10.06 -20.81 19.10
C PRO A 616 -8.95 -21.43 18.22
N GLY A 617 -8.72 -22.73 18.37
CA GLY A 617 -7.64 -23.45 17.68
C GLY A 617 -7.84 -23.60 16.17
N ASP A 618 -9.05 -23.38 15.68
CA ASP A 618 -9.41 -23.38 14.27
C ASP A 618 -9.41 -21.99 13.62
N ALA A 619 -9.10 -20.93 14.37
CA ALA A 619 -9.07 -19.56 13.86
C ALA A 619 -7.75 -19.28 13.09
N PRO A 620 -7.77 -19.06 11.76
CA PRO A 620 -6.54 -18.85 10.99
C PRO A 620 -6.08 -17.39 10.91
N PHE A 621 -6.99 -16.42 11.10
CA PHE A 621 -6.69 -14.99 10.92
C PHE A 621 -6.37 -14.33 12.26
N ILE A 622 -5.26 -14.73 12.83
CA ILE A 622 -4.82 -14.40 14.19
C ILE A 622 -4.57 -12.92 14.47
N MET A 623 -4.50 -12.09 13.43
CA MET A 623 -4.39 -10.64 13.59
C MET A 623 -5.76 -9.98 13.78
N HIS A 624 -6.84 -10.67 13.46
CA HIS A 624 -8.19 -10.22 13.70
C HIS A 624 -8.68 -10.69 15.07
N PRO A 625 -9.38 -9.86 15.83
CA PRO A 625 -9.86 -10.25 17.16
C PRO A 625 -10.95 -11.34 17.13
N ASP A 626 -11.60 -11.55 15.99
CA ASP A 626 -12.55 -12.64 15.75
C ASP A 626 -11.91 -13.87 15.09
N GLY A 627 -10.65 -13.78 14.69
CA GLY A 627 -9.88 -14.88 14.11
C GLY A 627 -10.29 -15.28 12.69
N VAL A 628 -11.15 -14.52 12.01
CA VAL A 628 -11.69 -14.85 10.67
C VAL A 628 -11.35 -13.80 9.61
N GLY A 629 -11.38 -14.21 8.35
CA GLY A 629 -11.23 -13.32 7.21
C GLY A 629 -12.50 -12.51 6.94
N TRP A 630 -12.36 -11.22 6.65
CA TRP A 630 -13.49 -10.32 6.53
C TRP A 630 -13.93 -10.15 5.07
N LEU A 631 -15.03 -10.79 4.71
CA LEU A 631 -15.77 -10.50 3.49
C LEU A 631 -16.51 -9.16 3.56
N TYR A 632 -16.96 -8.81 4.74
CA TYR A 632 -17.63 -7.56 5.11
C TYR A 632 -16.86 -6.92 6.26
N VAL A 633 -16.66 -5.60 6.20
CA VAL A 633 -15.92 -4.86 7.24
C VAL A 633 -16.87 -4.05 8.09
N PRO A 634 -17.04 -4.41 9.37
CA PRO A 634 -18.01 -3.77 10.24
C PRO A 634 -17.59 -2.36 10.68
N SER A 635 -16.30 -2.03 10.60
CA SER A 635 -15.79 -0.72 11.01
C SER A 635 -14.38 -0.46 10.47
N GLY A 636 -13.90 0.80 10.54
CA GLY A 636 -12.51 1.14 10.22
C GLY A 636 -12.26 1.57 8.77
N LEU A 637 -13.21 1.39 7.84
CA LEU A 637 -13.17 1.97 6.51
C LEU A 637 -14.00 3.25 6.44
N LYS A 638 -13.53 4.22 5.64
CA LYS A 638 -14.16 5.53 5.52
C LYS A 638 -15.18 5.62 4.38
N ASP A 639 -15.14 4.69 3.43
CA ASP A 639 -15.93 4.71 2.20
C ASP A 639 -16.90 3.54 2.03
N GLY A 640 -17.10 2.76 3.07
CA GLY A 640 -18.12 1.72 3.12
C GLY A 640 -17.60 0.34 3.51
N PRO A 641 -18.48 -0.56 3.97
CA PRO A 641 -18.14 -1.90 4.43
C PRO A 641 -17.88 -2.89 3.29
N LEU A 642 -18.32 -2.57 2.08
CA LEU A 642 -18.21 -3.36 0.87
C LEU A 642 -17.67 -2.53 -0.30
N PRO A 643 -16.91 -3.13 -1.22
CA PRO A 643 -16.51 -2.47 -2.45
C PRO A 643 -17.71 -2.11 -3.31
N ALA A 644 -17.89 -0.84 -3.60
CA ALA A 644 -18.89 -0.32 -4.52
C ALA A 644 -18.19 0.43 -5.66
N HIS A 645 -18.68 0.25 -6.90
CA HIS A 645 -18.12 0.96 -8.04
C HIS A 645 -18.61 2.41 -8.06
N TYR A 646 -17.66 3.31 -8.09
CA TYR A 646 -17.84 4.71 -8.45
C TYR A 646 -16.93 5.04 -9.63
N GLU A 647 -17.34 6.00 -10.43
CA GLU A 647 -16.47 6.55 -11.46
C GLU A 647 -15.30 7.31 -10.83
N PRO A 648 -14.17 7.45 -11.56
CA PRO A 648 -13.06 8.31 -11.14
C PRO A 648 -13.52 9.74 -10.82
N LEU A 649 -12.71 10.48 -10.07
CA LEU A 649 -13.01 11.85 -9.66
C LEU A 649 -13.26 12.81 -10.84
N GLU A 650 -12.67 12.52 -11.99
CA GLU A 650 -12.96 13.14 -13.28
C GLU A 650 -13.42 12.06 -14.26
N SER A 651 -14.65 12.12 -14.72
CA SER A 651 -15.19 11.14 -15.66
C SER A 651 -16.19 11.79 -16.61
N ASN A 652 -16.08 11.40 -17.90
CA ASN A 652 -17.08 11.73 -18.91
C ASN A 652 -18.15 10.64 -19.05
N LEU A 653 -18.07 9.60 -18.23
CA LEU A 653 -19.01 8.48 -18.20
C LEU A 653 -19.96 8.62 -17.03
N GLY A 654 -21.16 8.09 -17.15
CA GLY A 654 -22.12 7.97 -16.06
C GLY A 654 -21.82 6.76 -15.17
N ASN A 655 -22.29 6.80 -13.94
CA ASN A 655 -22.32 5.62 -13.10
C ASN A 655 -23.64 4.86 -13.31
N ASP A 656 -23.58 3.75 -14.05
CA ASP A 656 -24.77 2.96 -14.40
C ASP A 656 -25.43 2.30 -13.18
N LEU A 657 -24.64 2.09 -12.09
CA LEU A 657 -25.17 1.55 -10.84
C LEU A 657 -25.88 2.62 -10.00
N TYR A 658 -25.33 3.82 -9.99
CA TYR A 658 -25.79 4.92 -9.12
C TYR A 658 -25.81 6.24 -9.90
N PRO A 659 -26.87 6.52 -10.66
CA PRO A 659 -26.92 7.71 -11.52
C PRO A 659 -26.74 9.03 -10.78
N ASN A 660 -27.09 9.08 -9.49
CA ASN A 660 -26.98 10.29 -8.66
C ASN A 660 -25.68 10.32 -7.80
N GLN A 661 -24.86 9.28 -7.84
CA GLN A 661 -23.60 9.19 -7.09
C GLN A 661 -22.48 8.79 -8.04
N LEU A 662 -21.90 9.79 -8.71
CA LEU A 662 -20.89 9.53 -9.74
C LEU A 662 -19.58 9.04 -9.13
N ALA A 663 -18.97 9.84 -8.27
CA ALA A 663 -17.68 9.56 -7.65
C ALA A 663 -17.84 9.04 -6.21
N ASN A 664 -16.77 8.45 -5.66
CA ASN A 664 -16.71 8.02 -4.27
C ASN A 664 -16.99 9.23 -3.35
N PRO A 665 -18.07 9.18 -2.54
CA PRO A 665 -18.50 10.34 -1.74
C PRO A 665 -17.49 10.74 -0.67
N ALA A 666 -16.69 9.79 -0.19
CA ALA A 666 -15.69 9.99 0.85
C ALA A 666 -14.30 10.39 0.32
N ALA A 667 -14.09 10.38 -1.00
CA ALA A 667 -12.81 10.80 -1.58
C ALA A 667 -12.63 12.33 -1.45
N ASP A 668 -11.40 12.74 -1.13
CA ASP A 668 -11.08 14.15 -0.95
C ASP A 668 -10.35 14.71 -2.18
N ARG A 669 -10.97 15.68 -2.84
CA ARG A 669 -10.43 16.32 -4.04
C ARG A 669 -9.35 17.37 -3.76
N LYS A 670 -9.22 17.89 -2.56
CA LYS A 670 -8.32 19.02 -2.26
C LYS A 670 -8.48 20.18 -3.25
N GLU A 671 -9.74 20.57 -3.53
CA GLU A 671 -10.04 21.65 -4.49
C GLU A 671 -9.45 22.99 -4.04
N ARG A 672 -8.64 23.58 -4.91
CA ARG A 672 -7.96 24.88 -4.73
C ARG A 672 -7.78 25.53 -6.10
N ALA A 673 -7.56 26.83 -6.11
CA ALA A 673 -7.29 27.58 -7.36
C ALA A 673 -6.07 27.05 -8.14
N ASP A 674 -5.06 26.53 -7.40
CA ASP A 674 -3.84 25.93 -7.91
C ASP A 674 -3.90 24.40 -8.03
N ASN A 675 -5.06 23.79 -7.76
CA ASN A 675 -5.32 22.34 -7.89
C ASN A 675 -6.72 22.13 -8.50
N ALA A 676 -6.88 22.53 -9.76
CA ALA A 676 -8.16 22.53 -10.46
C ALA A 676 -8.57 21.12 -10.92
N TYR A 677 -9.88 20.89 -10.99
CA TYR A 677 -10.50 19.68 -11.53
C TYR A 677 -11.36 19.99 -12.75
N ALA A 678 -11.43 19.04 -13.67
CA ALA A 678 -12.44 19.04 -14.72
C ALA A 678 -13.83 18.78 -14.12
N THR A 679 -14.85 19.31 -14.74
CA THR A 679 -16.23 18.90 -14.46
C THR A 679 -16.47 17.46 -14.94
N SER A 680 -17.51 16.83 -14.46
CA SER A 680 -17.88 15.49 -14.90
C SER A 680 -19.35 15.52 -15.37
N PRO A 681 -19.61 15.47 -16.68
CA PRO A 681 -18.69 15.44 -17.82
C PRO A 681 -18.05 16.80 -18.16
N ASP A 682 -16.90 16.78 -18.89
CA ASP A 682 -16.26 17.97 -19.45
C ASP A 682 -15.86 17.74 -20.92
N ALA A 683 -16.54 18.42 -21.82
CA ALA A 683 -16.29 18.29 -23.26
C ALA A 683 -14.89 18.77 -23.72
N ARG A 684 -14.20 19.57 -22.90
CA ARG A 684 -12.83 20.02 -23.21
C ARG A 684 -11.81 18.89 -23.08
N PHE A 685 -12.11 17.90 -22.25
CA PHE A 685 -11.22 16.78 -21.93
C PHE A 685 -11.91 15.43 -22.18
N PRO A 686 -12.19 15.07 -23.47
CA PRO A 686 -13.06 13.95 -23.81
C PRO A 686 -12.44 12.56 -23.61
N TYR A 687 -11.13 12.45 -23.43
CA TYR A 687 -10.41 11.18 -23.38
C TYR A 687 -10.00 10.82 -21.96
N ILE A 688 -9.73 9.53 -21.72
CA ILE A 688 -9.22 9.04 -20.44
C ILE A 688 -7.70 9.03 -20.48
N LEU A 689 -7.07 9.68 -19.48
CA LEU A 689 -5.63 9.65 -19.27
C LEU A 689 -5.29 8.59 -18.24
N THR A 690 -4.33 7.74 -18.56
CA THR A 690 -3.70 6.82 -17.60
C THR A 690 -2.18 6.96 -17.63
N THR A 691 -1.54 6.76 -16.49
CA THR A 691 -0.08 6.77 -16.39
C THR A 691 0.48 5.38 -16.17
N TYR A 692 1.68 5.14 -16.66
CA TYR A 692 2.37 3.86 -16.46
C TYR A 692 3.89 4.05 -16.39
N ARG A 693 4.60 2.94 -16.15
CA ARG A 693 6.05 2.89 -16.01
C ARG A 693 6.67 2.13 -17.16
N LEU A 694 7.89 2.51 -17.50
CA LEU A 694 8.78 1.80 -18.41
C LEU A 694 9.84 1.04 -17.63
N THR A 695 10.57 0.13 -18.28
CA THR A 695 11.74 -0.54 -17.72
C THR A 695 13.02 0.30 -17.85
N GLU A 696 13.07 1.15 -18.84
CA GLU A 696 14.24 1.95 -19.18
C GLU A 696 14.47 3.11 -18.22
N HIS A 697 13.39 3.62 -17.62
CA HIS A 697 13.46 4.69 -16.63
C HIS A 697 12.85 4.30 -15.29
N HIS A 698 13.45 4.79 -14.21
CA HIS A 698 13.05 4.46 -12.83
C HIS A 698 12.32 5.64 -12.17
N THR A 699 11.14 5.42 -11.61
CA THR A 699 10.31 6.40 -10.90
C THR A 699 10.20 7.74 -11.64
N ALA A 700 10.56 8.88 -11.03
CA ALA A 700 10.60 10.20 -11.66
C ALA A 700 11.75 10.38 -12.67
N GLY A 701 12.55 9.34 -12.92
CA GLY A 701 13.58 9.32 -13.94
C GLY A 701 14.89 10.05 -13.60
N GLY A 702 14.99 10.72 -12.48
CA GLY A 702 16.15 11.55 -12.12
C GLY A 702 17.49 10.81 -12.24
N MET A 703 17.58 9.58 -11.70
CA MET A 703 18.78 8.76 -11.82
C MET A 703 18.96 8.16 -13.22
N SER A 704 17.91 7.56 -13.76
CA SER A 704 18.00 6.79 -15.03
C SER A 704 18.23 7.68 -16.23
N ARG A 705 17.74 8.92 -16.24
CA ARG A 705 17.99 9.88 -17.35
C ARG A 705 19.43 10.37 -17.41
N THR A 706 20.23 10.14 -16.38
CA THR A 706 21.68 10.43 -16.37
C THR A 706 22.53 9.28 -16.93
N LEU A 707 21.94 8.10 -17.15
CA LEU A 707 22.63 6.93 -17.67
C LEU A 707 22.49 6.84 -19.19
N ALA A 708 23.63 6.93 -19.89
CA ALA A 708 23.64 7.02 -21.36
C ALA A 708 22.88 5.87 -22.05
N HIS A 709 23.03 4.62 -21.54
CA HIS A 709 22.37 3.47 -22.13
C HIS A 709 20.85 3.54 -22.02
N LEU A 710 20.33 4.01 -20.89
CA LEU A 710 18.89 4.14 -20.68
C LEU A 710 18.31 5.33 -21.43
N ALA A 711 19.05 6.42 -21.48
CA ALA A 711 18.71 7.59 -22.26
C ALA A 711 18.67 7.29 -23.76
N GLU A 712 19.60 6.46 -24.29
CA GLU A 712 19.59 6.01 -25.67
C GLU A 712 18.39 5.10 -25.99
N LEU A 713 18.05 4.17 -25.06
CA LEU A 713 16.92 3.25 -25.25
C LEU A 713 15.58 3.97 -25.23
N GLN A 714 15.44 5.02 -24.42
CA GLN A 714 14.19 5.77 -24.29
C GLN A 714 14.48 7.28 -24.14
N PRO A 715 14.73 7.98 -25.28
CA PRO A 715 15.21 9.36 -25.25
C PRO A 715 14.10 10.41 -25.05
N GLU A 716 12.85 10.12 -25.45
CA GLU A 716 11.80 11.12 -25.53
C GLU A 716 10.54 10.70 -24.78
N LEU A 717 9.84 11.66 -24.15
CA LEU A 717 8.49 11.50 -23.65
C LEU A 717 7.53 11.25 -24.81
N PHE A 718 6.63 10.29 -24.64
CA PHE A 718 5.62 9.98 -25.66
C PHE A 718 4.22 9.80 -25.03
N ALA A 719 3.21 10.09 -25.86
CA ALA A 719 1.81 9.78 -25.57
C ALA A 719 1.38 8.58 -26.41
N GLU A 720 1.03 7.49 -25.77
CA GLU A 720 0.55 6.27 -26.43
C GLU A 720 -0.94 6.39 -26.67
N ILE A 721 -1.33 6.37 -27.97
CA ILE A 721 -2.70 6.57 -28.44
C ILE A 721 -3.08 5.51 -29.47
N SER A 722 -4.37 5.18 -29.55
CA SER A 722 -4.87 4.26 -30.54
C SER A 722 -4.84 4.84 -31.97
N PRO A 723 -4.82 3.98 -33.02
CA PRO A 723 -4.95 4.45 -34.41
C PRO A 723 -6.26 5.22 -34.66
N GLU A 724 -7.35 4.84 -33.98
CA GLU A 724 -8.64 5.51 -34.09
C GLU A 724 -8.58 6.93 -33.53
N LEU A 725 -8.01 7.10 -32.32
CA LEU A 725 -7.80 8.42 -31.72
C LEU A 725 -6.87 9.29 -32.60
N ALA A 726 -5.76 8.69 -33.05
CA ALA A 726 -4.81 9.39 -33.93
C ALA A 726 -5.49 9.93 -35.20
N SER A 727 -6.38 9.13 -35.80
CA SER A 727 -7.17 9.55 -36.97
C SER A 727 -8.16 10.67 -36.64
N GLU A 728 -8.83 10.58 -35.48
CA GLU A 728 -9.80 11.58 -35.03
C GLU A 728 -9.15 12.96 -34.81
N VAL A 729 -7.97 13.00 -34.18
CA VAL A 729 -7.24 14.26 -33.90
C VAL A 729 -6.26 14.68 -35.01
N GLY A 730 -6.20 13.94 -36.11
CA GLY A 730 -5.36 14.27 -37.26
C GLY A 730 -3.85 14.15 -36.99
N VAL A 731 -3.43 13.20 -36.16
CA VAL A 731 -2.05 12.99 -35.72
C VAL A 731 -1.48 11.72 -36.34
N LYS A 732 -0.21 11.73 -36.70
CA LYS A 732 0.55 10.57 -37.16
C LYS A 732 1.58 10.13 -36.13
N ASN A 733 2.00 8.87 -36.25
CA ASN A 733 3.08 8.35 -35.38
C ASN A 733 4.34 9.23 -35.51
N GLY A 734 4.89 9.67 -34.37
CA GLY A 734 6.06 10.54 -34.27
C GLY A 734 5.75 12.04 -34.35
N ASP A 735 4.51 12.46 -34.63
CA ASP A 735 4.14 13.89 -34.55
C ASP A 735 4.25 14.37 -33.09
N CYS A 736 4.51 15.69 -32.91
CA CYS A 736 4.37 16.32 -31.62
C CYS A 736 2.90 16.53 -31.29
N VAL A 737 2.52 16.22 -30.04
CA VAL A 737 1.17 16.41 -29.53
C VAL A 737 1.21 17.14 -28.21
N ILE A 738 0.17 17.92 -27.95
CA ILE A 738 -0.11 18.52 -26.65
C ILE A 738 -1.17 17.65 -25.98
N VAL A 739 -0.88 17.23 -24.76
CA VAL A 739 -1.85 16.57 -23.87
C VAL A 739 -2.23 17.56 -22.78
N SER A 740 -3.53 17.82 -22.62
CA SER A 740 -4.02 18.84 -21.71
C SER A 740 -5.02 18.25 -20.71
N THR A 741 -4.98 18.73 -19.48
CA THR A 741 -5.97 18.51 -18.44
C THR A 741 -6.43 19.83 -17.84
N ALA A 742 -7.31 19.80 -16.84
CA ALA A 742 -7.74 21.03 -16.14
C ALA A 742 -6.58 21.76 -15.41
N ARG A 743 -5.41 21.11 -15.21
CA ARG A 743 -4.23 21.65 -14.50
C ARG A 743 -3.19 22.30 -15.40
N GLY A 744 -3.08 21.81 -16.62
CA GLY A 744 -2.04 22.27 -17.54
C GLY A 744 -1.92 21.46 -18.79
N GLU A 745 -0.85 21.69 -19.51
CA GLU A 745 -0.52 21.06 -20.80
C GLU A 745 0.94 20.59 -20.78
N ILE A 746 1.19 19.49 -21.50
CA ILE A 746 2.54 18.98 -21.76
C ILE A 746 2.69 18.63 -23.23
N GLU A 747 3.93 18.68 -23.73
CA GLU A 747 4.28 18.19 -25.04
C GLU A 747 4.86 16.78 -24.98
N ALA A 748 4.46 15.93 -25.94
CA ALA A 748 4.96 14.57 -26.07
C ALA A 748 5.01 14.14 -27.55
N ARG A 749 5.75 13.07 -27.85
CA ARG A 749 5.67 12.40 -29.16
C ARG A 749 4.46 11.49 -29.21
N ALA A 750 3.70 11.52 -30.28
CA ALA A 750 2.62 10.56 -30.49
C ALA A 750 3.18 9.16 -30.80
N LEU A 751 2.92 8.20 -29.98
CA LEU A 751 3.13 6.78 -30.25
C LEU A 751 1.79 6.14 -30.65
N VAL A 752 1.54 6.04 -31.95
CA VAL A 752 0.30 5.47 -32.48
C VAL A 752 0.41 3.96 -32.50
N THR A 753 -0.40 3.27 -31.70
CA THR A 753 -0.28 1.82 -31.54
C THR A 753 -1.59 1.20 -31.06
N GLY A 754 -1.82 -0.08 -31.45
CA GLY A 754 -2.95 -0.86 -30.94
C GLY A 754 -2.79 -1.38 -29.49
N ARG A 755 -1.66 -1.07 -28.82
CA ARG A 755 -1.44 -1.48 -27.42
C ARG A 755 -2.31 -0.74 -26.41
N MET A 756 -2.81 0.44 -26.78
CA MET A 756 -3.79 1.21 -26.01
C MET A 756 -5.10 1.31 -26.83
N PRO A 757 -5.92 0.27 -26.85
CA PRO A 757 -7.08 0.24 -27.74
C PRO A 757 -8.19 1.20 -27.31
N SER A 758 -8.94 1.66 -28.27
CA SER A 758 -10.23 2.29 -28.02
C SER A 758 -11.24 1.22 -27.60
N LEU A 759 -12.11 1.55 -26.68
CA LEU A 759 -13.09 0.62 -26.11
C LEU A 759 -14.52 1.10 -26.45
N ASP A 760 -15.45 0.16 -26.57
CA ASP A 760 -16.87 0.47 -26.65
C ASP A 760 -17.46 0.39 -25.24
N VAL A 761 -17.82 1.53 -24.66
CA VAL A 761 -18.29 1.66 -23.28
C VAL A 761 -19.55 2.52 -23.29
N GLN A 762 -20.62 2.08 -22.61
CA GLN A 762 -21.90 2.79 -22.54
C GLN A 762 -22.41 3.20 -23.94
N GLY A 763 -22.24 2.31 -24.93
CA GLY A 763 -22.69 2.51 -26.30
C GLY A 763 -21.93 3.57 -27.10
N ARG A 764 -20.77 4.00 -26.66
CA ARG A 764 -19.91 4.96 -27.33
C ARG A 764 -18.43 4.52 -27.38
N ARG A 765 -17.70 5.01 -28.35
CA ARG A 765 -16.27 4.79 -28.45
C ARG A 765 -15.55 5.66 -27.40
N VAL A 766 -14.75 5.03 -26.55
CA VAL A 766 -13.95 5.67 -25.51
C VAL A 766 -12.47 5.47 -25.82
N HIS A 767 -11.73 6.55 -25.89
CA HIS A 767 -10.29 6.56 -26.13
C HIS A 767 -9.53 6.70 -24.82
N GLN A 768 -8.42 5.97 -24.71
CA GLN A 768 -7.49 6.06 -23.61
C GLN A 768 -6.14 6.55 -24.10
N VAL A 769 -5.50 7.42 -23.33
CA VAL A 769 -4.18 8.01 -23.60
C VAL A 769 -3.24 7.53 -22.50
N GLY A 770 -2.12 6.92 -22.87
CA GLY A 770 -1.12 6.43 -21.93
C GLY A 770 0.11 7.35 -21.89
N LEU A 771 0.51 7.79 -20.70
CA LEU A 771 1.72 8.59 -20.50
C LEU A 771 2.67 7.90 -19.51
N PRO A 772 3.94 7.65 -19.92
CA PRO A 772 4.98 7.29 -18.97
C PRO A 772 5.52 8.55 -18.27
N TYR A 773 5.61 8.54 -16.92
CA TYR A 773 5.85 9.77 -16.15
C TYR A 773 7.31 9.99 -15.71
N HIS A 774 8.29 9.53 -16.50
CA HIS A 774 9.70 9.49 -16.11
C HIS A 774 10.53 10.72 -16.52
N TRP A 775 9.95 11.71 -17.18
CA TRP A 775 10.68 12.86 -17.72
C TRP A 775 10.62 14.08 -16.81
N GLY A 776 11.60 14.95 -16.98
CA GLY A 776 11.80 16.21 -16.29
C GLY A 776 12.92 17.01 -16.94
N GLY A 777 13.39 18.06 -16.28
CA GLY A 777 14.36 19.02 -16.81
C GLY A 777 15.83 18.62 -16.70
N ARG A 778 16.15 17.54 -15.97
CA ARG A 778 17.53 17.12 -15.70
C ARG A 778 17.89 15.78 -16.35
N GLY A 779 19.19 15.56 -16.57
CA GLY A 779 19.75 14.37 -17.19
C GLY A 779 20.15 14.56 -18.65
N LEU A 780 20.57 13.46 -19.29
CA LEU A 780 20.96 13.43 -20.69
C LEU A 780 19.77 13.58 -21.64
N VAL A 781 18.61 13.14 -21.19
CA VAL A 781 17.32 13.30 -21.89
C VAL A 781 16.37 14.08 -21.02
N LYS A 782 15.59 14.96 -21.65
CA LYS A 782 14.66 15.86 -20.98
C LYS A 782 13.27 15.76 -21.60
N GLY A 783 12.25 16.18 -20.86
CA GLY A 783 10.88 16.26 -21.32
C GLY A 783 9.98 16.88 -20.28
N ASP A 784 8.75 17.18 -20.66
CA ASP A 784 7.78 17.77 -19.77
C ASP A 784 7.38 16.84 -18.62
N VAL A 785 6.93 17.43 -17.54
CA VAL A 785 6.56 16.71 -16.30
C VAL A 785 5.12 16.25 -16.39
N VAL A 786 4.89 14.94 -16.57
CA VAL A 786 3.55 14.35 -16.68
C VAL A 786 2.69 14.63 -15.43
N ASN A 787 3.30 14.72 -14.27
CA ASN A 787 2.60 14.98 -13.03
C ASN A 787 2.06 16.42 -12.90
N ASP A 788 2.42 17.34 -13.79
CA ASP A 788 1.76 18.64 -13.93
C ASP A 788 0.29 18.51 -14.41
N LEU A 789 -0.06 17.36 -15.01
CA LEU A 789 -1.41 17.05 -15.46
C LEU A 789 -2.29 16.42 -14.38
N ILE A 790 -1.72 15.96 -13.24
CA ILE A 790 -2.40 15.16 -12.23
C ILE A 790 -2.78 16.05 -11.04
N ALA A 791 -4.02 15.94 -10.56
CA ALA A 791 -4.46 16.65 -9.36
C ALA A 791 -3.97 15.98 -8.07
N ILE A 792 -3.77 16.77 -7.03
CA ILE A 792 -3.68 16.27 -5.66
C ILE A 792 -5.09 15.87 -5.23
N SER A 793 -5.26 14.59 -4.93
CA SER A 793 -6.50 14.01 -4.38
C SER A 793 -6.13 12.93 -3.37
N GLU A 794 -7.05 12.58 -2.50
CA GLU A 794 -6.83 11.55 -1.49
C GLU A 794 -7.90 10.46 -1.57
N GLU A 795 -7.46 9.22 -1.72
CA GLU A 795 -8.28 8.05 -1.44
C GLU A 795 -8.66 8.05 0.05
N PRO A 796 -9.89 7.73 0.41
CA PRO A 796 -10.39 7.97 1.76
C PRO A 796 -9.61 7.29 2.89
N ASN A 797 -9.12 6.07 2.68
CA ASN A 797 -8.58 5.24 3.73
C ASN A 797 -7.07 5.42 3.94
N VAL A 798 -6.30 5.48 2.84
CA VAL A 798 -4.83 5.52 2.88
C VAL A 798 -4.22 6.75 2.22
N ARG A 799 -5.05 7.67 1.72
CA ARG A 799 -4.65 8.95 1.14
C ARG A 799 -3.71 8.84 -0.06
N ILE A 800 -3.84 7.80 -0.85
CA ILE A 800 -3.13 7.69 -2.12
C ILE A 800 -3.80 8.56 -3.19
N MET A 801 -3.02 9.03 -4.17
CA MET A 801 -3.50 9.86 -5.28
C MET A 801 -4.33 9.07 -6.30
N GLU A 802 -5.18 9.78 -7.08
CA GLU A 802 -5.72 9.31 -8.34
C GLU A 802 -4.77 9.69 -9.48
N SER A 803 -4.13 8.73 -10.11
CA SER A 803 -3.23 8.96 -11.24
C SER A 803 -3.41 7.98 -12.40
N LYS A 804 -4.47 7.17 -12.35
CA LYS A 804 -4.72 6.11 -13.34
C LYS A 804 -5.95 6.32 -14.18
N ALA A 805 -6.87 7.21 -13.75
CA ALA A 805 -8.07 7.51 -14.51
C ALA A 805 -8.45 8.99 -14.33
N LEU A 806 -8.01 9.80 -15.27
CA LEU A 806 -8.23 11.24 -15.32
C LEU A 806 -8.84 11.59 -16.69
N THR A 807 -9.33 12.81 -16.87
CA THR A 807 -9.78 13.27 -18.17
C THR A 807 -8.71 14.15 -18.85
N CYS A 808 -8.57 14.00 -20.17
CA CYS A 808 -7.63 14.80 -20.97
C CYS A 808 -8.15 15.10 -22.38
N SER A 809 -7.47 16.02 -23.05
CA SER A 809 -7.53 16.21 -24.50
C SER A 809 -6.17 15.96 -25.12
N VAL A 810 -6.18 15.65 -26.42
CA VAL A 810 -4.97 15.51 -27.26
C VAL A 810 -5.17 16.34 -28.52
N ARG A 811 -4.20 17.16 -28.85
CA ARG A 811 -4.16 17.91 -30.12
C ARG A 811 -2.79 17.86 -30.74
N ARG A 812 -2.70 18.06 -32.04
CA ARG A 812 -1.41 18.22 -32.73
C ARG A 812 -0.74 19.50 -32.24
N SER A 813 0.56 19.42 -31.92
CA SER A 813 1.37 20.60 -31.65
C SER A 813 1.76 21.28 -32.97
N GLU A 814 1.61 22.59 -33.04
CA GLU A 814 2.17 23.38 -34.13
C GLU A 814 3.65 23.62 -33.84
N PRO A 815 4.53 23.61 -34.88
CA PRO A 815 5.99 23.65 -34.70
C PRO A 815 6.56 24.84 -33.90
N ALA A 816 5.74 25.85 -33.60
CA ALA A 816 6.12 27.07 -32.89
C ALA A 816 5.60 27.16 -31.45
N GLU A 817 4.75 26.23 -30.99
CA GLU A 817 4.10 26.37 -29.68
C GLU A 817 5.01 25.98 -28.51
N PHE A 818 5.83 24.98 -28.69
CA PHE A 818 6.80 24.56 -27.67
C PHE A 818 8.10 24.14 -28.39
N GLY A 819 9.05 25.04 -28.49
CA GLY A 819 10.39 24.65 -28.87
C GLY A 819 11.03 23.89 -27.71
N PHE A 820 11.38 22.61 -27.88
CA PHE A 820 12.43 22.02 -27.04
C PHE A 820 13.64 22.96 -27.13
N ARG A 821 13.79 23.85 -26.19
CA ARG A 821 14.99 24.68 -26.07
C ARG A 821 16.09 23.73 -25.58
N GLY A 822 16.92 23.30 -26.55
CA GLY A 822 18.09 22.49 -26.35
C GLY A 822 19.10 23.07 -25.35
#